data_709999902394d9200fc211e29d1b1818
#
_entry.id   709999902394d9200fc211e29d1b1818
#
_cell.length_a   1.000
_cell.length_b   1.000
_cell.length_c   1.000
_cell.angle_alpha   90.00
_cell.angle_beta   90.00
_cell.angle_gamma   90.00
#
_symmetry.space_group_name_H-M   'P 1'
#
loop_
_entity.id
_entity.type
_entity.pdbx_description
1 polymer ?
#
loop_
_entity_poly.entity_id
_entity_poly.type
_entity_poly.pdbx_seq_one_letter_code
_entity_poly.pdbx_strand_id
1 'polypeptide(L)'
;MPNLQRRGSVPLAAAISLALGCAVLPSVGAAAGALPAVEAKFEPANINMNKADKEVKVVLSAVTGDLRGCSVSDVRLGTASPISLSSSAGGKTYVARFNTSDLAVLPAFDSANAVVTGTLECDGVTGMLVAAGTISVTKPTTVEARAKPVINVGKNVFKDLNNNGKLDVYEDWRLPVQQRVEDLLARMTLAEKVGLMNIATFVPNSNADYINNRNLRYLILRGGFATAGALATSLNDWQKVAEGTRLGIPLVITSNPLNNIGGGNAVFEPGGGTGLFSIWPGQLGLAATNNPQIIQNFAAVARAEWRAAGIRKMYGHQVDLATEPRWTRNRTTFGEGPQLSASIARNLVLGFQGQKLGSDSVAQTIKHFPGDGAVRNGLDPHFAPGKYAVYPTAGSLLGYQIVPFQAAVDAGTSAMMTYYNAPTNAFSGVQLPADWWQSPTQQFEEVGAAFNEVLITDLLRGYLGFKGYVNTDSGVTCADPARPCTPWGVEGLTVPQRFAKAIKAGTDLISDNSDTSPLFAALNQGLLTEADLDPSARLLLTEMFSLGLFENPYVDPTEAQAIAKNAAWQAAADQAHRESIVLMRNDRGLLPFVNPVKLYVEVFTSGNGAATQTAALKALFANDPMVQIVNELSQATAAFLYLQPSQVELADRVDIKLSTVTGINVAKVQQIEAAVPTVLAINFSTAWVINDVEPGAAAVIGAFDVKANALVDLLRGRFAPKGRLPMSIPASQAAVDANASDIPGYLESFDYSYKNSANDTYIFGFGKSAF
;
A
#
# COMPACT_ATOMS: atom_id res chain seq x y z
N MET A 1 -28.74 -30.20 23.32
CA MET A 1 -29.87 -29.84 22.42
C MET A 1 -30.90 -29.07 23.21
N PRO A 2 -31.21 -27.84 22.84
CA PRO A 2 -32.43 -27.53 22.15
C PRO A 2 -32.23 -26.54 21.00
N ASN A 3 -33.15 -26.62 20.04
CA ASN A 3 -33.35 -25.90 18.80
C ASN A 3 -33.14 -24.39 18.86
N LEU A 4 -32.24 -23.85 18.00
CA LEU A 4 -32.23 -22.45 17.62
C LEU A 4 -33.00 -22.29 16.30
N GLN A 5 -34.21 -21.77 16.43
CA GLN A 5 -35.05 -21.32 15.32
C GLN A 5 -34.35 -20.11 14.63
N ARG A 6 -34.23 -20.21 13.32
CA ARG A 6 -33.88 -19.12 12.41
C ARG A 6 -34.83 -17.94 12.63
N ARG A 7 -34.34 -16.79 13.07
CA ARG A 7 -35.05 -15.52 12.96
C ARG A 7 -34.69 -14.88 11.61
N GLY A 8 -35.76 -14.55 10.91
CA GLY A 8 -35.74 -14.03 9.55
C GLY A 8 -35.03 -12.68 9.44
N SER A 9 -34.34 -12.51 8.34
CA SER A 9 -33.80 -11.27 7.83
C SER A 9 -34.88 -10.22 7.65
N VAL A 10 -34.77 -9.10 8.36
CA VAL A 10 -35.52 -7.87 8.08
C VAL A 10 -34.57 -6.99 7.23
N PRO A 11 -34.96 -6.59 6.01
CA PRO A 11 -34.18 -5.68 5.23
C PRO A 11 -34.43 -4.25 5.71
N LEU A 12 -33.49 -3.65 6.39
CA LEU A 12 -33.48 -2.21 6.64
C LEU A 12 -32.78 -1.51 5.47
N ALA A 13 -33.49 -1.40 4.36
CA ALA A 13 -33.13 -0.49 3.27
C ALA A 13 -33.60 0.92 3.67
N ALA A 14 -32.79 1.65 4.39
CA ALA A 14 -32.90 3.11 4.49
C ALA A 14 -32.00 3.71 3.40
N ALA A 15 -32.60 3.95 2.25
CA ALA A 15 -31.98 4.74 1.19
C ALA A 15 -31.81 6.19 1.69
N ILE A 16 -30.61 6.55 2.12
CA ILE A 16 -30.21 7.95 2.20
C ILE A 16 -29.70 8.33 0.83
N SER A 17 -30.60 8.84 -0.01
CA SER A 17 -30.24 9.59 -1.22
C SER A 17 -29.63 10.93 -0.77
N LEU A 18 -28.32 10.97 -0.61
CA LEU A 18 -27.61 12.25 -0.63
C LEU A 18 -27.51 12.68 -2.11
N ALA A 19 -28.39 13.61 -2.49
CA ALA A 19 -28.21 14.37 -3.70
C ALA A 19 -26.89 15.16 -3.55
N LEU A 20 -25.83 14.73 -4.24
CA LEU A 20 -24.68 15.60 -4.51
C LEU A 20 -25.18 16.70 -5.45
N GLY A 21 -25.51 17.82 -4.85
CA GLY A 21 -25.61 19.07 -5.59
C GLY A 21 -24.25 19.39 -6.20
N CYS A 22 -24.09 19.21 -7.50
CA CYS A 22 -23.03 19.85 -8.27
C CYS A 22 -23.17 21.36 -8.13
N ALA A 23 -22.47 21.93 -7.14
CA ALA A 23 -22.21 23.36 -7.18
C ALA A 23 -21.26 23.58 -8.36
N VAL A 24 -21.80 24.08 -9.45
CA VAL A 24 -21.03 24.64 -10.56
C VAL A 24 -20.31 25.87 -10.00
N LEU A 25 -19.05 25.69 -9.60
CA LEU A 25 -18.16 26.81 -9.37
C LEU A 25 -17.87 27.46 -10.71
N PRO A 26 -17.87 28.79 -10.79
CA PRO A 26 -17.57 29.49 -12.05
C PRO A 26 -16.16 29.12 -12.51
N SER A 27 -16.00 28.86 -13.77
CA SER A 27 -14.72 28.61 -14.43
C SER A 27 -13.73 29.73 -14.14
N VAL A 28 -12.85 29.52 -13.19
CA VAL A 28 -11.62 30.28 -13.05
C VAL A 28 -10.76 29.91 -14.24
N GLY A 29 -10.38 30.89 -15.06
CA GLY A 29 -9.58 30.70 -16.26
C GLY A 29 -8.38 29.83 -15.98
N ALA A 30 -8.12 28.88 -16.87
CA ALA A 30 -6.97 27.97 -16.80
C ALA A 30 -5.69 28.82 -16.69
N ALA A 31 -4.95 28.63 -15.62
CA ALA A 31 -3.59 29.15 -15.50
C ALA A 31 -2.77 28.56 -16.66
N ALA A 32 -2.20 29.42 -17.49
CA ALA A 32 -1.31 29.02 -18.58
C ALA A 32 -0.14 28.19 -17.97
N GLY A 33 -0.04 26.90 -18.30
CA GLY A 33 1.12 26.08 -17.98
C GLY A 33 0.90 24.70 -17.33
N ALA A 34 -0.32 24.28 -17.01
CA ALA A 34 -0.54 22.92 -16.49
C ALA A 34 -1.01 21.96 -17.60
N LEU A 35 -0.29 20.84 -17.78
CA LEU A 35 -0.73 19.81 -18.71
C LEU A 35 -2.05 19.18 -18.23
N PRO A 36 -3.00 18.89 -19.16
CA PRO A 36 -4.25 18.26 -18.81
C PRO A 36 -4.03 16.82 -18.31
N ALA A 37 -4.80 16.38 -17.32
CA ALA A 37 -4.89 14.98 -16.96
C ALA A 37 -5.56 14.21 -18.11
N VAL A 38 -5.00 13.04 -18.46
CA VAL A 38 -5.44 12.23 -19.60
C VAL A 38 -5.93 10.87 -19.10
N GLU A 39 -7.07 10.43 -19.64
CA GLU A 39 -7.60 9.09 -19.47
C GLU A 39 -7.45 8.26 -20.76
N ALA A 40 -7.42 6.93 -20.61
CA ALA A 40 -7.35 5.98 -21.73
C ALA A 40 -8.64 5.16 -21.80
N LYS A 41 -9.24 5.07 -22.98
CA LYS A 41 -10.35 4.18 -23.29
C LYS A 41 -9.91 3.13 -24.29
N PHE A 42 -10.08 1.87 -23.95
CA PHE A 42 -9.73 0.73 -24.79
C PHE A 42 -10.92 0.29 -25.64
N GLU A 43 -10.68 0.08 -26.94
CA GLU A 43 -11.71 -0.38 -27.90
C GLU A 43 -11.13 -1.53 -28.77
N PRO A 44 -11.60 -2.77 -28.62
CA PRO A 44 -12.61 -3.19 -27.63
C PRO A 44 -12.09 -3.18 -26.20
N ALA A 45 -12.97 -2.95 -25.21
CA ALA A 45 -12.64 -3.01 -23.81
C ALA A 45 -12.31 -4.46 -23.32
N ASN A 46 -12.70 -5.46 -24.11
CA ASN A 46 -12.41 -6.86 -23.85
C ASN A 46 -11.53 -7.42 -25.00
N ILE A 47 -10.32 -7.80 -24.66
CA ILE A 47 -9.36 -8.40 -25.59
C ILE A 47 -9.28 -9.91 -25.31
N ASN A 48 -9.53 -10.72 -26.35
CA ASN A 48 -9.36 -12.16 -26.27
C ASN A 48 -8.10 -12.57 -27.04
N MET A 49 -7.01 -12.85 -26.34
CA MET A 49 -5.71 -13.22 -26.88
C MET A 49 -5.72 -14.60 -27.57
N ASN A 50 -6.78 -15.43 -27.38
CA ASN A 50 -6.96 -16.69 -28.11
C ASN A 50 -7.36 -16.48 -29.58
N LYS A 51 -7.68 -15.25 -29.97
CA LYS A 51 -8.05 -14.89 -31.35
C LYS A 51 -6.95 -13.99 -31.89
N ALA A 52 -6.01 -14.59 -32.63
CA ALA A 52 -4.97 -13.87 -33.34
C ALA A 52 -5.55 -12.82 -34.31
N ASP A 53 -4.78 -11.76 -34.59
CA ASP A 53 -4.97 -10.74 -35.61
C ASP A 53 -6.08 -9.72 -35.35
N LYS A 54 -6.04 -9.05 -34.21
CA LYS A 54 -6.88 -7.87 -33.97
C LYS A 54 -6.09 -6.69 -33.45
N GLU A 55 -6.48 -5.51 -33.90
CA GLU A 55 -5.99 -4.26 -33.33
C GLU A 55 -6.74 -3.90 -32.05
N VAL A 56 -6.02 -3.32 -31.11
CA VAL A 56 -6.57 -2.63 -29.96
C VAL A 56 -6.37 -1.13 -30.17
N LYS A 57 -7.46 -0.42 -30.18
CA LYS A 57 -7.48 1.04 -30.26
C LYS A 57 -7.54 1.60 -28.85
N VAL A 58 -6.63 2.49 -28.53
CA VAL A 58 -6.61 3.24 -27.29
C VAL A 58 -6.94 4.70 -27.62
N VAL A 59 -8.05 5.18 -27.08
CA VAL A 59 -8.45 6.58 -27.21
C VAL A 59 -7.98 7.33 -25.98
N LEU A 60 -7.13 8.34 -26.17
CA LEU A 60 -6.63 9.23 -25.12
C LEU A 60 -7.44 10.52 -25.16
N SER A 61 -8.05 10.88 -24.05
CA SER A 61 -8.85 12.09 -23.88
C SER A 61 -8.50 12.82 -22.59
N ALA A 62 -8.64 14.14 -22.57
CA ALA A 62 -8.49 14.89 -21.33
C ALA A 62 -9.65 14.56 -20.39
N VAL A 63 -9.37 14.44 -19.08
CA VAL A 63 -10.37 14.20 -18.03
C VAL A 63 -11.33 15.41 -17.94
N THR A 64 -10.77 16.60 -18.13
CA THR A 64 -11.55 17.85 -18.21
C THR A 64 -11.11 18.67 -19.42
N GLY A 65 -12.03 19.14 -20.22
CA GLY A 65 -11.70 19.87 -21.46
C GLY A 65 -11.38 18.94 -22.63
N ASP A 66 -10.38 19.29 -23.44
CA ASP A 66 -9.90 18.50 -24.58
C ASP A 66 -8.37 18.68 -24.78
N LEU A 67 -7.81 17.94 -25.75
CA LEU A 67 -6.37 17.97 -26.07
C LEU A 67 -6.04 18.90 -27.26
N ARG A 68 -6.90 19.84 -27.60
CA ARG A 68 -6.59 20.80 -28.66
C ARG A 68 -5.39 21.67 -28.28
N GLY A 69 -4.47 21.85 -29.22
CA GLY A 69 -3.20 22.53 -28.95
C GLY A 69 -2.11 21.66 -28.33
N CYS A 70 -2.44 20.40 -28.03
CA CYS A 70 -1.46 19.43 -27.52
C CYS A 70 -0.94 18.52 -28.65
N SER A 71 0.29 18.04 -28.49
CA SER A 71 0.84 16.92 -29.25
C SER A 71 1.10 15.74 -28.31
N VAL A 72 0.92 14.51 -28.81
CA VAL A 72 1.19 13.27 -28.10
C VAL A 72 2.21 12.46 -28.88
N SER A 73 3.26 12.00 -28.23
CA SER A 73 4.32 11.19 -28.84
C SER A 73 4.78 10.07 -27.88
N ASP A 74 5.65 9.18 -28.36
CA ASP A 74 6.28 8.10 -27.58
C ASP A 74 5.31 7.22 -26.81
N VAL A 75 4.10 7.05 -27.32
CA VAL A 75 3.04 6.28 -26.65
C VAL A 75 3.46 4.82 -26.47
N ARG A 76 3.24 4.29 -25.28
CA ARG A 76 3.49 2.89 -24.92
C ARG A 76 2.32 2.31 -24.14
N LEU A 77 2.06 1.03 -24.35
CA LEU A 77 1.18 0.22 -23.52
C LEU A 77 2.00 -0.94 -22.97
N GLY A 78 2.47 -0.81 -21.72
CA GLY A 78 3.55 -1.66 -21.22
C GLY A 78 4.84 -1.43 -22.01
N THR A 79 5.37 -2.49 -22.64
CA THR A 79 6.54 -2.42 -23.55
C THR A 79 6.15 -2.24 -25.02
N ALA A 80 4.87 -2.41 -25.36
CA ALA A 80 4.39 -2.36 -26.74
C ALA A 80 4.38 -0.93 -27.29
N SER A 81 4.85 -0.78 -28.54
CA SER A 81 4.71 0.45 -29.33
C SER A 81 3.43 0.40 -30.16
N PRO A 82 2.74 1.51 -30.39
CA PRO A 82 1.60 1.54 -31.29
C PRO A 82 2.05 1.37 -32.76
N ILE A 83 1.24 0.66 -33.53
CA ILE A 83 1.41 0.58 -35.00
C ILE A 83 1.01 1.88 -35.70
N SER A 84 0.15 2.66 -35.06
CA SER A 84 -0.21 4.01 -35.52
C SER A 84 -0.63 4.88 -34.33
N LEU A 85 -0.34 6.17 -34.46
CA LEU A 85 -0.80 7.22 -33.54
C LEU A 85 -1.35 8.37 -34.39
N SER A 86 -2.58 8.81 -34.12
CA SER A 86 -3.24 9.88 -34.85
C SER A 86 -4.12 10.72 -33.94
N SER A 87 -4.28 12.01 -34.25
CA SER A 87 -5.29 12.86 -33.60
C SER A 87 -6.66 12.68 -34.23
N SER A 88 -7.72 12.83 -33.46
CA SER A 88 -9.08 12.93 -33.98
C SER A 88 -9.30 14.23 -34.78
N ALA A 89 -10.33 14.25 -35.61
CA ALA A 89 -10.74 15.49 -36.29
C ALA A 89 -10.97 16.62 -35.27
N GLY A 90 -10.20 17.69 -35.38
CA GLY A 90 -10.22 18.83 -34.47
C GLY A 90 -9.33 18.70 -33.24
N GLY A 91 -8.46 17.68 -33.14
CA GLY A 91 -7.42 17.58 -32.10
C GLY A 91 -7.90 17.33 -30.65
N LYS A 92 -9.17 16.91 -30.48
CA LYS A 92 -9.76 16.73 -29.12
C LYS A 92 -9.27 15.50 -28.41
N THR A 93 -8.89 14.45 -29.16
CA THR A 93 -8.43 13.16 -28.63
C THR A 93 -7.33 12.61 -29.51
N TYR A 94 -6.50 11.72 -28.95
CA TYR A 94 -5.53 10.94 -29.70
C TYR A 94 -5.93 9.47 -29.73
N VAL A 95 -5.57 8.79 -30.81
CA VAL A 95 -5.86 7.38 -31.03
C VAL A 95 -4.56 6.65 -31.31
N ALA A 96 -4.17 5.77 -30.40
CA ALA A 96 -3.08 4.83 -30.57
C ALA A 96 -3.64 3.44 -30.91
N ARG A 97 -3.07 2.75 -31.88
CA ARG A 97 -3.46 1.39 -32.27
C ARG A 97 -2.31 0.44 -32.00
N PHE A 98 -2.61 -0.70 -31.43
CA PHE A 98 -1.64 -1.75 -31.08
C PHE A 98 -2.09 -3.07 -31.71
N ASN A 99 -1.14 -3.90 -32.13
CA ASN A 99 -1.46 -5.30 -32.41
C ASN A 99 -1.70 -6.06 -31.13
N THR A 100 -2.69 -6.93 -31.09
CA THR A 100 -2.92 -7.80 -29.93
C THR A 100 -1.74 -8.72 -29.64
N SER A 101 -0.99 -9.16 -30.67
CA SER A 101 0.24 -9.95 -30.51
C SER A 101 1.31 -9.23 -29.68
N ASP A 102 1.44 -7.90 -29.84
CA ASP A 102 2.44 -7.09 -29.15
C ASP A 102 2.04 -6.82 -27.69
N LEU A 103 0.78 -7.09 -27.36
CA LEU A 103 0.21 -6.99 -26.03
C LEU A 103 0.34 -8.30 -25.22
N ALA A 104 1.04 -9.31 -25.73
CA ALA A 104 1.24 -10.58 -25.05
C ALA A 104 1.88 -10.44 -23.66
N VAL A 105 2.67 -9.37 -23.46
CA VAL A 105 3.24 -8.99 -22.17
C VAL A 105 2.26 -8.29 -21.24
N LEU A 106 1.08 -7.86 -21.72
CA LEU A 106 0.06 -7.32 -20.83
C LEU A 106 -0.51 -8.46 -20.01
N PRO A 107 -0.66 -8.24 -18.70
CA PRO A 107 -1.29 -9.24 -17.84
C PRO A 107 -2.74 -9.51 -18.27
N ALA A 108 -3.23 -10.74 -18.05
CA ALA A 108 -4.63 -11.08 -18.26
C ALA A 108 -5.48 -10.42 -17.18
N PHE A 109 -6.46 -9.64 -17.57
CA PHE A 109 -7.34 -8.94 -16.64
C PHE A 109 -8.79 -9.27 -16.91
N ASP A 110 -9.51 -9.68 -15.87
CA ASP A 110 -10.97 -9.70 -15.88
C ASP A 110 -11.59 -8.31 -15.69
N SER A 111 -10.91 -7.28 -15.91
CA SER A 111 -11.16 -5.85 -15.74
C SER A 111 -10.12 -5.22 -14.81
N ALA A 112 -9.08 -4.67 -15.36
CA ALA A 112 -8.09 -3.92 -14.61
C ALA A 112 -7.65 -2.68 -15.38
N ASN A 113 -7.11 -1.71 -14.67
CA ASN A 113 -6.54 -0.54 -15.30
C ASN A 113 -5.21 -0.90 -15.98
N ALA A 114 -5.16 -0.73 -17.28
CA ALA A 114 -3.91 -0.73 -18.02
C ALA A 114 -3.42 0.72 -18.14
N VAL A 115 -2.11 0.90 -17.98
CA VAL A 115 -1.48 2.24 -18.02
C VAL A 115 -0.85 2.46 -19.38
N VAL A 116 -1.22 3.54 -20.02
CA VAL A 116 -0.60 4.06 -21.24
C VAL A 116 0.32 5.20 -20.85
N THR A 117 1.55 5.14 -21.33
CA THR A 117 2.55 6.21 -21.10
C THR A 117 2.96 6.85 -22.40
N GLY A 118 3.52 8.04 -22.36
CA GLY A 118 3.99 8.78 -23.54
C GLY A 118 4.49 10.18 -23.16
N THR A 119 4.67 11.01 -24.16
CA THR A 119 5.00 12.42 -24.00
C THR A 119 3.79 13.26 -24.42
N LEU A 120 3.41 14.23 -23.60
CA LEU A 120 2.37 15.22 -23.87
C LEU A 120 3.02 16.61 -23.90
N GLU A 121 2.78 17.34 -24.96
CA GLU A 121 3.20 18.73 -25.10
C GLU A 121 1.98 19.59 -25.42
N CYS A 122 1.72 20.59 -24.60
CA CYS A 122 0.62 21.52 -24.78
C CYS A 122 1.14 22.96 -24.62
N ASP A 123 0.91 23.81 -25.60
CA ASP A 123 1.27 25.23 -25.56
C ASP A 123 2.74 25.49 -25.14
N GLY A 124 3.66 24.66 -25.63
CA GLY A 124 5.10 24.75 -25.34
C GLY A 124 5.52 24.14 -23.97
N VAL A 125 4.61 23.57 -23.21
CA VAL A 125 4.89 22.84 -21.99
C VAL A 125 4.93 21.35 -22.30
N THR A 126 6.09 20.73 -22.15
CA THR A 126 6.27 19.29 -22.35
C THR A 126 6.29 18.55 -21.01
N GLY A 127 5.57 17.44 -20.94
CA GLY A 127 5.58 16.56 -19.78
C GLY A 127 5.18 15.14 -20.15
N MET A 128 5.16 14.26 -19.16
CA MET A 128 4.79 12.89 -19.41
C MET A 128 3.28 12.69 -19.48
N LEU A 129 2.87 11.95 -20.51
CA LEU A 129 1.54 11.36 -20.59
C LEU A 129 1.50 10.09 -19.72
N VAL A 130 0.59 10.07 -18.76
CA VAL A 130 0.22 8.84 -18.03
C VAL A 130 -1.30 8.77 -18.03
N ALA A 131 -1.85 7.75 -18.66
CA ALA A 131 -3.28 7.56 -18.76
C ALA A 131 -3.63 6.12 -18.39
N ALA A 132 -4.58 5.91 -17.49
CA ALA A 132 -5.10 4.58 -17.20
C ALA A 132 -6.50 4.43 -17.79
N GLY A 133 -6.81 3.19 -18.17
CA GLY A 133 -8.14 2.81 -18.62
C GLY A 133 -8.44 1.37 -18.25
N THR A 134 -9.72 1.07 -18.09
CA THR A 134 -10.18 -0.28 -17.79
C THR A 134 -10.14 -1.16 -19.04
N ILE A 135 -9.49 -2.30 -18.93
CA ILE A 135 -9.40 -3.31 -19.99
C ILE A 135 -9.57 -4.70 -19.40
N SER A 136 -10.25 -5.60 -20.11
CA SER A 136 -10.31 -7.01 -19.80
C SER A 136 -9.49 -7.78 -20.85
N VAL A 137 -8.56 -8.61 -20.39
CA VAL A 137 -7.71 -9.41 -21.25
C VAL A 137 -7.86 -10.88 -20.89
N THR A 138 -8.43 -11.68 -21.78
CA THR A 138 -8.51 -13.13 -21.62
C THR A 138 -7.31 -13.77 -22.31
N LYS A 139 -6.46 -14.43 -21.53
CA LYS A 139 -5.34 -15.25 -22.03
C LYS A 139 -5.67 -16.74 -21.97
N PRO A 140 -5.05 -17.58 -22.81
CA PRO A 140 -5.11 -19.02 -22.61
C PRO A 140 -4.50 -19.38 -21.26
N THR A 141 -5.05 -20.38 -20.58
CA THR A 141 -4.40 -20.99 -19.43
C THR A 141 -3.09 -21.60 -19.86
N THR A 142 -1.98 -21.08 -19.36
CA THR A 142 -0.66 -21.66 -19.58
C THR A 142 -0.37 -22.65 -18.48
N VAL A 143 0.00 -23.88 -18.85
CA VAL A 143 0.43 -24.93 -17.92
C VAL A 143 1.92 -25.11 -18.08
N GLU A 144 2.68 -24.93 -17.00
CA GLU A 144 4.12 -25.16 -16.97
C GLU A 144 4.47 -26.10 -15.82
N ALA A 145 5.10 -27.22 -16.14
CA ALA A 145 5.55 -28.22 -15.17
C ALA A 145 7.08 -28.35 -15.23
N ARG A 146 7.74 -28.33 -14.06
CA ARG A 146 9.20 -28.47 -13.95
C ARG A 146 9.64 -29.64 -13.06
N ALA A 147 8.75 -30.18 -12.23
CA ALA A 147 9.03 -31.30 -11.33
C ALA A 147 8.01 -32.42 -11.41
N LYS A 148 6.87 -32.18 -12.03
CA LYS A 148 5.79 -33.18 -12.20
C LYS A 148 5.54 -33.50 -13.67
N PRO A 149 5.02 -34.69 -14.00
CA PRO A 149 4.61 -35.03 -15.37
C PRO A 149 3.38 -34.21 -15.76
N VAL A 150 3.06 -34.25 -17.05
CA VAL A 150 1.86 -33.65 -17.62
C VAL A 150 0.93 -34.71 -18.20
N ILE A 151 -0.37 -34.44 -18.13
CA ILE A 151 -1.43 -35.25 -18.72
C ILE A 151 -2.05 -34.46 -19.87
N ASN A 152 -2.22 -35.12 -21.04
CA ASN A 152 -2.88 -34.52 -22.18
C ASN A 152 -4.28 -35.12 -22.36
N VAL A 153 -5.29 -34.23 -22.32
CA VAL A 153 -6.68 -34.64 -22.59
C VAL A 153 -7.23 -33.80 -23.74
N GLY A 154 -7.29 -34.40 -24.88
CA GLY A 154 -7.61 -33.73 -26.15
C GLY A 154 -6.53 -32.70 -26.51
N LYS A 155 -6.91 -31.41 -26.55
CA LYS A 155 -5.99 -30.28 -26.81
C LYS A 155 -5.46 -29.62 -25.56
N ASN A 156 -5.90 -30.06 -24.39
CA ASN A 156 -5.58 -29.41 -23.11
C ASN A 156 -4.46 -30.17 -22.40
N VAL A 157 -3.57 -29.44 -21.77
CA VAL A 157 -2.47 -29.92 -20.93
C VAL A 157 -2.81 -29.69 -19.48
N PHE A 158 -2.51 -30.66 -18.62
CA PHE A 158 -2.71 -30.60 -17.15
C PHE A 158 -1.43 -31.11 -16.48
N LYS A 159 -1.20 -30.70 -15.23
CA LYS A 159 -0.16 -31.30 -14.40
C LYS A 159 -0.72 -32.52 -13.67
N ASP A 160 0.04 -33.59 -13.62
CA ASP A 160 -0.19 -34.72 -12.71
C ASP A 160 0.52 -34.45 -11.41
N LEU A 161 -0.12 -33.62 -10.56
CA LEU A 161 0.51 -33.06 -9.37
C LEU A 161 0.77 -34.10 -8.28
N ASN A 162 -0.03 -35.19 -8.21
CA ASN A 162 0.19 -36.28 -7.28
C ASN A 162 0.90 -37.49 -7.91
N ASN A 163 1.24 -37.41 -9.18
CA ASN A 163 2.00 -38.43 -9.94
C ASN A 163 1.30 -39.79 -9.97
N ASN A 164 -0.04 -39.81 -10.15
CA ASN A 164 -0.83 -41.03 -10.18
C ASN A 164 -1.21 -41.47 -11.62
N GLY A 165 -0.85 -40.70 -12.63
CA GLY A 165 -1.13 -40.96 -14.05
C GLY A 165 -2.58 -40.73 -14.48
N LYS A 166 -3.39 -40.07 -13.65
CA LYS A 166 -4.80 -39.74 -13.92
C LYS A 166 -5.05 -38.27 -13.69
N LEU A 167 -5.95 -37.70 -14.47
CA LEU A 167 -6.41 -36.34 -14.24
C LEU A 167 -7.41 -36.32 -13.09
N ASP A 168 -6.98 -35.81 -11.94
CA ASP A 168 -7.84 -35.61 -10.76
C ASP A 168 -8.61 -34.28 -10.83
N VAL A 169 -9.65 -34.15 -10.00
CA VAL A 169 -10.52 -32.96 -10.00
C VAL A 169 -9.72 -31.69 -9.67
N TYR A 170 -8.80 -31.74 -8.70
CA TYR A 170 -8.01 -30.56 -8.33
C TYR A 170 -6.98 -30.13 -9.39
N GLU A 171 -6.62 -31.02 -10.30
CA GLU A 171 -5.69 -30.79 -11.40
C GLU A 171 -6.37 -30.21 -12.66
N ASP A 172 -7.69 -30.43 -12.76
CA ASP A 172 -8.47 -29.97 -13.93
C ASP A 172 -8.83 -28.48 -13.81
N TRP A 173 -8.01 -27.62 -14.43
CA TRP A 173 -8.18 -26.17 -14.42
C TRP A 173 -9.47 -25.68 -15.11
N ARG A 174 -10.21 -26.52 -15.80
CA ARG A 174 -11.50 -26.19 -16.41
C ARG A 174 -12.65 -26.20 -15.39
N LEU A 175 -12.44 -26.86 -14.26
CA LEU A 175 -13.46 -26.97 -13.19
C LEU A 175 -13.47 -25.73 -12.31
N PRO A 176 -14.63 -25.42 -11.68
CA PRO A 176 -14.73 -24.34 -10.71
C PRO A 176 -13.73 -24.49 -9.57
N VAL A 177 -13.12 -23.37 -9.14
CA VAL A 177 -12.15 -23.34 -8.05
C VAL A 177 -12.65 -24.09 -6.81
N GLN A 178 -13.91 -23.91 -6.42
CA GLN A 178 -14.48 -24.55 -5.24
C GLN A 178 -14.44 -26.09 -5.32
N GLN A 179 -14.73 -26.67 -6.49
CA GLN A 179 -14.67 -28.14 -6.65
C GLN A 179 -13.25 -28.65 -6.52
N ARG A 180 -12.28 -27.91 -7.07
CA ARG A 180 -10.85 -28.23 -7.00
C ARG A 180 -10.32 -28.14 -5.57
N VAL A 181 -10.74 -27.13 -4.82
CA VAL A 181 -10.40 -26.94 -3.41
C VAL A 181 -10.89 -28.11 -2.55
N GLU A 182 -12.17 -28.52 -2.71
CA GLU A 182 -12.72 -29.62 -1.91
C GLU A 182 -12.02 -30.95 -2.23
N ASP A 183 -11.71 -31.23 -3.49
CA ASP A 183 -10.98 -32.46 -3.88
C ASP A 183 -9.56 -32.48 -3.30
N LEU A 184 -8.84 -31.34 -3.38
CA LEU A 184 -7.50 -31.24 -2.81
C LEU A 184 -7.52 -31.36 -1.29
N LEU A 185 -8.42 -30.65 -0.62
CA LEU A 185 -8.58 -30.65 0.85
C LEU A 185 -8.84 -32.08 1.39
N ALA A 186 -9.67 -32.86 0.68
CA ALA A 186 -9.94 -34.24 1.03
C ALA A 186 -8.71 -35.17 0.88
N ARG A 187 -7.71 -34.77 0.09
CA ARG A 187 -6.46 -35.52 -0.14
C ARG A 187 -5.33 -35.12 0.81
N MET A 188 -5.45 -33.96 1.45
CA MET A 188 -4.43 -33.44 2.35
C MET A 188 -4.33 -34.26 3.62
N THR A 189 -3.09 -34.51 4.05
CA THR A 189 -2.80 -35.02 5.39
C THR A 189 -2.93 -33.92 6.44
N LEU A 190 -3.09 -34.31 7.70
CA LEU A 190 -3.06 -33.36 8.81
C LEU A 190 -1.79 -32.50 8.82
N ALA A 191 -0.63 -33.07 8.48
CA ALA A 191 0.64 -32.33 8.42
C ALA A 191 0.64 -31.26 7.33
N GLU A 192 0.02 -31.53 6.19
CA GLU A 192 -0.11 -30.54 5.10
C GLU A 192 -1.09 -29.43 5.47
N LYS A 193 -2.19 -29.72 6.16
CA LYS A 193 -3.14 -28.72 6.67
C LYS A 193 -2.47 -27.82 7.73
N VAL A 194 -1.75 -28.42 8.68
CA VAL A 194 -1.01 -27.70 9.72
C VAL A 194 0.06 -26.79 9.11
N GLY A 195 0.85 -27.30 8.15
CA GLY A 195 1.86 -26.49 7.47
C GLY A 195 1.28 -25.33 6.69
N LEU A 196 0.15 -25.54 6.00
CA LEU A 196 -0.54 -24.51 5.22
C LEU A 196 -1.00 -23.30 6.05
N MET A 197 -1.34 -23.51 7.33
CA MET A 197 -1.81 -22.46 8.25
C MET A 197 -0.69 -21.63 8.88
N ASN A 198 0.55 -21.79 8.44
CA ASN A 198 1.70 -21.05 8.93
C ASN A 198 2.40 -20.32 7.79
N ILE A 199 2.81 -19.07 8.03
CA ILE A 199 3.62 -18.28 7.12
C ILE A 199 4.94 -17.91 7.79
N ALA A 200 6.05 -18.21 7.12
CA ALA A 200 7.38 -17.97 7.65
C ALA A 200 8.17 -16.98 6.78
N THR A 201 9.14 -16.30 7.39
CA THR A 201 10.11 -15.52 6.66
C THR A 201 10.95 -16.40 5.73
N PHE A 202 11.05 -16.00 4.48
CA PHE A 202 11.93 -16.61 3.49
C PHE A 202 13.40 -16.43 3.92
N VAL A 203 14.07 -17.55 4.18
CA VAL A 203 15.49 -17.56 4.56
C VAL A 203 16.24 -18.39 3.52
N PRO A 204 17.23 -17.85 2.79
CA PRO A 204 18.06 -18.63 1.91
C PRO A 204 18.65 -19.85 2.65
N ASN A 205 18.66 -21.01 2.01
CA ASN A 205 19.13 -22.30 2.51
C ASN A 205 18.22 -23.04 3.53
N SER A 206 17.16 -22.44 4.08
CA SER A 206 16.23 -23.11 4.99
C SER A 206 14.89 -23.47 4.37
N ASN A 207 14.57 -22.92 3.20
CA ASN A 207 13.25 -23.04 2.59
C ASN A 207 12.90 -24.47 2.14
N ALA A 208 13.90 -25.29 1.79
CA ALA A 208 13.66 -26.68 1.43
C ALA A 208 13.09 -27.48 2.63
N ASP A 209 13.56 -27.23 3.86
CA ASP A 209 13.01 -27.83 5.08
C ASP A 209 11.58 -27.35 5.32
N TYR A 210 11.34 -26.02 5.17
CA TYR A 210 9.99 -25.45 5.32
C TYR A 210 8.99 -26.07 4.35
N ILE A 211 9.39 -26.29 3.10
CA ILE A 211 8.51 -26.81 2.05
C ILE A 211 8.30 -28.32 2.21
N ASN A 212 9.38 -29.11 2.38
CA ASN A 212 9.35 -30.56 2.31
C ASN A 212 8.94 -31.22 3.65
N ASN A 213 9.42 -30.68 4.77
CA ASN A 213 9.24 -31.31 6.08
C ASN A 213 8.13 -30.66 6.90
N ARG A 214 8.01 -29.31 6.83
CA ARG A 214 7.00 -28.55 7.59
C ARG A 214 5.77 -28.22 6.76
N ASN A 215 5.77 -28.51 5.48
CA ASN A 215 4.65 -28.27 4.54
C ASN A 215 4.17 -26.83 4.46
N LEU A 216 5.03 -25.83 4.75
CA LEU A 216 4.69 -24.42 4.60
C LEU A 216 4.49 -24.09 3.13
N ARG A 217 3.48 -23.25 2.84
CA ARG A 217 3.16 -22.81 1.48
C ARG A 217 3.07 -21.29 1.33
N TYR A 218 3.07 -20.55 2.42
CA TYR A 218 3.14 -19.10 2.47
C TYR A 218 4.51 -18.67 2.98
N LEU A 219 5.21 -17.81 2.22
CA LEU A 219 6.54 -17.33 2.59
C LEU A 219 6.63 -15.80 2.44
N ILE A 220 7.17 -15.14 3.47
CA ILE A 220 7.43 -13.70 3.45
C ILE A 220 8.84 -13.46 2.91
N LEU A 221 8.92 -12.83 1.75
CA LEU A 221 10.19 -12.40 1.18
C LEU A 221 10.75 -11.23 1.98
N ARG A 222 11.86 -11.46 2.63
CA ARG A 222 12.67 -10.44 3.32
C ARG A 222 14.11 -10.59 2.84
N GLY A 223 14.75 -9.49 2.48
CA GLY A 223 16.13 -9.47 1.99
C GLY A 223 16.25 -8.97 0.56
N GLY A 224 17.47 -8.59 0.19
CA GLY A 224 17.79 -7.98 -1.09
C GLY A 224 18.21 -8.99 -2.15
N PHE A 225 17.82 -8.72 -3.37
CA PHE A 225 18.36 -9.35 -4.59
C PHE A 225 19.05 -8.28 -5.43
N ALA A 226 20.06 -8.65 -6.18
CA ALA A 226 20.81 -7.70 -7.01
C ALA A 226 19.97 -7.20 -8.20
N THR A 227 19.09 -8.06 -8.74
CA THR A 227 18.26 -7.77 -9.91
C THR A 227 16.91 -8.47 -9.80
N ALA A 228 15.90 -7.97 -10.52
CA ALA A 228 14.59 -8.61 -10.61
C ALA A 228 14.66 -9.98 -11.29
N GLY A 229 15.56 -10.17 -12.27
CA GLY A 229 15.80 -11.46 -12.90
C GLY A 229 16.40 -12.50 -11.93
N ALA A 230 17.33 -12.09 -11.06
CA ALA A 230 17.89 -12.97 -10.02
C ALA A 230 16.81 -13.39 -9.00
N LEU A 231 15.94 -12.44 -8.59
CA LEU A 231 14.79 -12.73 -7.74
C LEU A 231 13.87 -13.75 -8.41
N ALA A 232 13.46 -13.52 -9.66
CA ALA A 232 12.60 -14.41 -10.42
C ALA A 232 13.18 -15.84 -10.54
N THR A 233 14.49 -15.95 -10.81
CA THR A 233 15.19 -17.24 -10.84
C THR A 233 15.09 -17.97 -9.52
N SER A 234 15.41 -17.29 -8.43
CA SER A 234 15.36 -17.86 -7.08
C SER A 234 13.95 -18.35 -6.71
N LEU A 235 12.92 -17.53 -7.00
CA LEU A 235 11.54 -17.91 -6.70
C LEU A 235 11.05 -19.09 -7.57
N ASN A 236 11.49 -19.17 -8.84
CA ASN A 236 11.23 -20.33 -9.67
C ASN A 236 11.81 -21.63 -9.10
N ASP A 237 13.04 -21.57 -8.56
CA ASP A 237 13.67 -22.75 -7.95
C ASP A 237 12.86 -23.25 -6.74
N TRP A 238 12.35 -22.33 -5.92
CA TRP A 238 11.50 -22.70 -4.78
C TRP A 238 10.13 -23.22 -5.21
N GLN A 239 9.53 -22.66 -6.24
CA GLN A 239 8.30 -23.19 -6.83
C GLN A 239 8.49 -24.62 -7.34
N LYS A 240 9.65 -24.91 -7.96
CA LYS A 240 10.00 -26.26 -8.40
C LYS A 240 10.11 -27.26 -7.24
N VAL A 241 10.68 -26.84 -6.11
CA VAL A 241 10.72 -27.68 -4.90
C VAL A 241 9.30 -27.98 -4.41
N ALA A 242 8.42 -26.96 -4.34
CA ALA A 242 7.04 -27.13 -3.90
C ALA A 242 6.23 -28.02 -4.86
N GLU A 243 6.39 -27.84 -6.16
CA GLU A 243 5.78 -28.72 -7.19
C GLU A 243 6.21 -30.17 -7.01
N GLY A 244 7.46 -30.44 -6.61
CA GLY A 244 7.99 -31.77 -6.35
C GLY A 244 7.37 -32.50 -5.14
N THR A 245 6.65 -31.83 -4.27
CA THR A 245 6.01 -32.44 -3.10
C THR A 245 4.83 -33.35 -3.44
N ARG A 246 4.29 -34.09 -2.47
CA ARG A 246 3.28 -35.14 -2.67
C ARG A 246 2.06 -34.69 -3.49
N LEU A 247 1.50 -33.52 -3.19
CA LEU A 247 0.32 -32.95 -3.89
C LEU A 247 0.67 -31.76 -4.79
N GLY A 248 1.95 -31.40 -4.91
CA GLY A 248 2.40 -30.32 -5.78
C GLY A 248 1.81 -28.95 -5.42
N ILE A 249 1.43 -28.72 -4.15
CA ILE A 249 0.84 -27.46 -3.68
C ILE A 249 1.88 -26.33 -3.84
N PRO A 250 1.60 -25.27 -4.64
CA PRO A 250 2.55 -24.21 -4.93
C PRO A 250 2.76 -23.28 -3.74
N LEU A 251 3.78 -22.40 -3.85
CA LEU A 251 4.05 -21.36 -2.87
C LEU A 251 3.31 -20.06 -3.22
N VAL A 252 2.84 -19.37 -2.19
CA VAL A 252 2.46 -17.96 -2.23
C VAL A 252 3.60 -17.14 -1.64
N ILE A 253 4.31 -16.40 -2.50
CA ILE A 253 5.36 -15.49 -2.07
C ILE A 253 4.75 -14.13 -1.83
N THR A 254 4.91 -13.62 -0.61
CA THR A 254 4.47 -12.29 -0.20
C THR A 254 5.64 -11.39 0.19
N SER A 255 5.46 -10.09 0.14
CA SER A 255 6.43 -9.10 0.63
C SER A 255 5.71 -7.84 1.10
N ASN A 256 6.36 -7.08 1.99
CA ASN A 256 5.95 -5.70 2.27
C ASN A 256 6.13 -4.83 1.01
N PRO A 257 5.55 -3.60 0.95
CA PRO A 257 5.70 -2.72 -0.20
C PRO A 257 7.16 -2.48 -0.59
N LEU A 258 7.49 -2.64 -1.90
CA LEU A 258 8.86 -2.53 -2.44
C LEU A 258 9.03 -1.35 -3.41
N ASN A 259 7.96 -0.62 -3.71
CA ASN A 259 7.93 0.43 -4.71
C ASN A 259 7.99 1.86 -4.13
N ASN A 260 8.20 2.02 -2.83
CA ASN A 260 8.25 3.33 -2.18
C ASN A 260 9.69 3.74 -1.88
N ILE A 261 9.94 5.04 -1.75
CA ILE A 261 11.17 5.51 -1.09
C ILE A 261 11.20 4.93 0.32
N GLY A 262 12.31 4.28 0.65
CA GLY A 262 12.42 3.43 1.80
C GLY A 262 12.10 4.08 3.13
N GLY A 263 11.25 3.44 3.89
CA GLY A 263 11.20 3.52 5.32
C GLY A 263 12.51 2.99 5.92
N GLY A 264 13.08 3.68 6.89
CA GLY A 264 14.43 3.41 7.38
C GLY A 264 14.64 2.12 8.15
N ASN A 265 13.69 1.19 8.20
CA ASN A 265 13.85 -0.06 8.93
C ASN A 265 13.99 -1.27 8.00
N ALA A 266 15.24 -1.59 7.65
CA ALA A 266 15.59 -2.74 6.82
C ALA A 266 15.12 -4.10 7.37
N VAL A 267 14.71 -4.19 8.64
CA VAL A 267 14.25 -5.43 9.28
C VAL A 267 12.80 -5.72 8.92
N PHE A 268 11.94 -4.70 8.90
CA PHE A 268 10.49 -4.85 8.66
C PHE A 268 10.07 -4.48 7.24
N GLU A 269 10.83 -3.62 6.57
CA GLU A 269 10.67 -3.25 5.16
C GLU A 269 12.00 -3.44 4.41
N PRO A 270 12.50 -4.67 4.31
CA PRO A 270 13.70 -4.92 3.54
C PRO A 270 13.38 -4.66 2.06
N GLY A 271 13.84 -3.56 1.58
CA GLY A 271 13.71 -3.21 0.18
C GLY A 271 12.89 -2.00 -0.16
N GLY A 272 12.38 -1.26 0.82
CA GLY A 272 11.90 0.08 0.56
C GLY A 272 12.99 0.85 -0.18
N GLY A 273 12.82 1.14 -1.46
CA GLY A 273 13.83 1.81 -2.27
C GLY A 273 15.05 0.97 -2.66
N THR A 274 14.99 -0.37 -2.69
CA THR A 274 16.09 -1.23 -3.14
C THR A 274 16.54 -0.96 -4.58
N GLY A 275 15.76 -0.23 -5.35
CA GLY A 275 16.05 0.03 -6.75
C GLY A 275 15.73 -1.13 -7.69
N LEU A 276 15.16 -2.23 -7.20
CA LEU A 276 14.69 -3.32 -8.06
C LEU A 276 13.49 -2.89 -8.91
N PHE A 277 12.54 -2.19 -8.31
CA PHE A 277 11.29 -1.74 -8.90
C PHE A 277 11.21 -0.22 -9.04
N SER A 278 10.20 0.29 -9.73
CA SER A 278 9.92 1.71 -9.81
C SER A 278 9.74 2.33 -8.42
N ILE A 279 10.30 3.51 -8.21
CA ILE A 279 10.34 4.16 -6.90
C ILE A 279 9.33 5.30 -6.87
N TRP A 280 8.27 5.12 -6.09
CA TRP A 280 7.17 6.06 -5.87
C TRP A 280 7.35 6.82 -4.55
N PRO A 281 6.58 7.91 -4.33
CA PRO A 281 6.55 8.58 -3.02
C PRO A 281 6.19 7.61 -1.89
N GLY A 282 6.51 7.99 -0.65
CA GLY A 282 6.00 7.31 0.54
C GLY A 282 4.47 7.24 0.55
N GLN A 283 3.89 6.43 1.44
CA GLN A 283 2.43 6.25 1.48
C GLN A 283 1.70 7.58 1.80
N LEU A 284 2.21 8.37 2.75
CA LEU A 284 1.72 9.75 2.97
C LEU A 284 1.85 10.63 1.72
N GLY A 285 2.92 10.43 0.93
CA GLY A 285 3.12 11.16 -0.33
C GLY A 285 2.10 10.75 -1.40
N LEU A 286 1.82 9.47 -1.53
CA LEU A 286 0.73 8.99 -2.40
C LEU A 286 -0.62 9.59 -1.97
N ALA A 287 -0.90 9.64 -0.66
CA ALA A 287 -2.11 10.28 -0.12
C ALA A 287 -2.15 11.79 -0.40
N ALA A 288 -1.00 12.47 -0.27
CA ALA A 288 -0.88 13.91 -0.53
C ALA A 288 -1.17 14.28 -1.98
N THR A 289 -1.04 13.36 -2.95
CA THR A 289 -1.47 13.61 -4.33
C THR A 289 -2.98 13.88 -4.42
N ASN A 290 -3.76 13.36 -3.48
CA ASN A 290 -5.23 13.42 -3.46
C ASN A 290 -5.86 13.07 -4.83
N ASN A 291 -5.24 12.13 -5.55
CA ASN A 291 -5.59 11.77 -6.91
C ASN A 291 -5.76 10.25 -7.07
N PRO A 292 -7.01 9.75 -7.15
CA PRO A 292 -7.29 8.31 -7.32
C PRO A 292 -6.61 7.70 -8.54
N GLN A 293 -6.40 8.47 -9.62
CA GLN A 293 -5.75 7.98 -10.82
C GLN A 293 -4.26 7.65 -10.58
N ILE A 294 -3.56 8.45 -9.78
CA ILE A 294 -2.17 8.18 -9.39
C ILE A 294 -2.11 6.87 -8.58
N ILE A 295 -3.06 6.65 -7.67
CA ILE A 295 -3.12 5.41 -6.89
C ILE A 295 -3.35 4.20 -7.80
N GLN A 296 -4.24 4.30 -8.77
CA GLN A 296 -4.48 3.24 -9.76
C GLN A 296 -3.23 2.97 -10.62
N ASN A 297 -2.56 4.01 -11.08
CA ASN A 297 -1.31 3.90 -11.85
C ASN A 297 -0.21 3.21 -11.01
N PHE A 298 -0.02 3.67 -9.77
CA PHE A 298 0.90 3.04 -8.83
C PHE A 298 0.63 1.55 -8.67
N ALA A 299 -0.61 1.19 -8.36
CA ALA A 299 -1.00 -0.19 -8.12
C ALA A 299 -0.86 -1.08 -9.37
N ALA A 300 -1.19 -0.56 -10.56
CA ALA A 300 -1.06 -1.27 -11.82
C ALA A 300 0.41 -1.54 -12.18
N VAL A 301 1.27 -0.54 -12.02
CA VAL A 301 2.72 -0.65 -12.27
C VAL A 301 3.36 -1.62 -11.27
N ALA A 302 3.13 -1.43 -9.98
CA ALA A 302 3.69 -2.27 -8.94
C ALA A 302 3.25 -3.74 -9.09
N ARG A 303 1.96 -3.98 -9.41
CA ARG A 303 1.48 -5.33 -9.73
C ARG A 303 2.25 -5.97 -10.88
N ALA A 304 2.43 -5.24 -11.98
CA ALA A 304 3.10 -5.77 -13.16
C ALA A 304 4.57 -6.15 -12.84
N GLU A 305 5.28 -5.28 -12.12
CA GLU A 305 6.67 -5.52 -11.69
C GLU A 305 6.78 -6.73 -10.74
N TRP A 306 5.91 -6.80 -9.75
CA TRP A 306 5.90 -7.86 -8.74
C TRP A 306 5.57 -9.21 -9.35
N ARG A 307 4.50 -9.24 -10.15
CA ARG A 307 4.08 -10.47 -10.82
C ARG A 307 5.17 -11.01 -11.74
N ALA A 308 5.83 -10.16 -12.54
CA ALA A 308 6.92 -10.56 -13.41
C ALA A 308 8.11 -11.15 -12.63
N ALA A 309 8.35 -10.68 -11.40
CA ALA A 309 9.38 -11.19 -10.52
C ALA A 309 8.96 -12.43 -9.71
N GLY A 310 7.70 -12.87 -9.80
CA GLY A 310 7.19 -14.05 -9.09
C GLY A 310 6.58 -13.77 -7.71
N ILE A 311 6.45 -12.50 -7.31
CA ILE A 311 5.76 -12.13 -6.07
C ILE A 311 4.27 -12.05 -6.35
N ARG A 312 3.48 -12.85 -5.64
CA ARG A 312 2.05 -13.02 -5.93
C ARG A 312 1.13 -12.44 -4.87
N LYS A 313 1.72 -11.88 -3.79
CA LYS A 313 0.97 -11.30 -2.67
C LYS A 313 1.70 -10.11 -2.07
N MET A 314 0.92 -9.08 -1.76
CA MET A 314 1.36 -7.92 -0.98
C MET A 314 1.02 -8.15 0.49
N TYR A 315 2.01 -8.02 1.38
CA TYR A 315 1.84 -8.03 2.84
C TYR A 315 1.54 -6.61 3.35
N GLY A 316 0.46 -6.07 2.83
CA GLY A 316 0.02 -4.67 2.96
C GLY A 316 -1.17 -4.42 2.02
N HIS A 317 -1.61 -3.19 1.90
CA HIS A 317 -1.03 -1.97 2.49
C HIS A 317 -1.58 -1.71 3.89
N GLN A 318 -0.87 -0.85 4.62
CA GLN A 318 -1.31 -0.34 5.90
C GLN A 318 -2.30 0.81 5.65
N VAL A 319 -3.58 0.58 5.99
CA VAL A 319 -4.67 1.58 5.79
C VAL A 319 -5.18 2.16 7.11
N ASP A 320 -4.45 1.91 8.20
CA ASP A 320 -4.69 2.55 9.50
C ASP A 320 -4.72 4.07 9.37
N LEU A 321 -5.47 4.75 10.21
CA LEU A 321 -5.54 6.21 10.22
C LEU A 321 -4.44 6.81 11.10
N ALA A 322 -3.81 7.89 10.64
CA ALA A 322 -2.80 8.64 11.39
C ALA A 322 -3.45 9.59 12.42
N THR A 323 -4.32 9.07 13.29
CA THR A 323 -5.08 9.87 14.26
C THR A 323 -4.30 10.22 15.53
N GLU A 324 -3.28 9.42 15.87
CA GLU A 324 -2.34 9.72 16.96
C GLU A 324 -1.00 10.21 16.39
N PRO A 325 -0.70 11.51 16.44
CA PRO A 325 0.49 12.06 15.79
C PRO A 325 1.83 11.60 16.39
N ARG A 326 1.84 11.09 17.63
CA ARG A 326 3.03 10.52 18.27
C ARG A 326 3.34 9.10 17.81
N TRP A 327 2.39 8.42 17.18
CA TRP A 327 2.60 7.05 16.70
C TRP A 327 3.66 7.00 15.60
N THR A 328 4.69 6.18 15.80
CA THR A 328 5.87 6.17 14.93
C THR A 328 5.61 5.56 13.56
N ARG A 329 4.49 4.83 13.37
CA ARG A 329 4.10 4.20 12.10
C ARG A 329 3.19 5.07 11.21
N ASN A 330 2.92 6.33 11.57
CA ASN A 330 2.14 7.25 10.72
C ASN A 330 2.72 7.38 9.30
N ARG A 331 4.04 7.30 9.14
CA ARG A 331 4.73 7.35 7.86
C ARG A 331 4.23 6.33 6.83
N THR A 332 3.81 5.15 7.30
CA THR A 332 3.35 4.03 6.46
C THR A 332 1.83 3.97 6.34
N THR A 333 1.12 5.02 6.75
CA THR A 333 -0.33 5.21 6.58
C THR A 333 -0.65 6.12 5.39
N PHE A 334 -1.93 6.28 5.08
CA PHE A 334 -2.42 7.25 4.10
C PHE A 334 -2.98 8.53 4.74
N GLY A 335 -2.57 8.82 5.99
CA GLY A 335 -2.98 10.01 6.74
C GLY A 335 -4.20 9.79 7.63
N GLU A 336 -4.75 10.89 8.15
CA GLU A 336 -5.81 10.84 9.16
C GLU A 336 -7.24 10.76 8.59
N GLY A 337 -7.41 11.07 7.28
CA GLY A 337 -8.74 11.19 6.67
C GLY A 337 -9.37 9.83 6.34
N PRO A 338 -10.49 9.41 6.99
CA PRO A 338 -11.10 8.10 6.76
C PRO A 338 -11.53 7.89 5.31
N GLN A 339 -12.13 8.91 4.68
CA GLN A 339 -12.63 8.81 3.31
C GLN A 339 -11.50 8.80 2.26
N LEU A 340 -10.43 9.56 2.50
CA LEU A 340 -9.24 9.52 1.65
C LEU A 340 -8.59 8.12 1.71
N SER A 341 -8.36 7.61 2.93
CA SER A 341 -7.79 6.28 3.14
C SER A 341 -8.68 5.17 2.57
N ALA A 342 -10.01 5.30 2.67
CA ALA A 342 -10.97 4.38 2.05
C ALA A 342 -10.89 4.39 0.53
N SER A 343 -10.85 5.58 -0.09
CA SER A 343 -10.66 5.71 -1.54
C SER A 343 -9.36 5.08 -1.99
N ILE A 344 -8.27 5.30 -1.26
CA ILE A 344 -6.96 4.72 -1.56
C ILE A 344 -7.00 3.21 -1.39
N ALA A 345 -7.51 2.69 -0.28
CA ALA A 345 -7.63 1.25 -0.02
C ALA A 345 -8.38 0.53 -1.14
N ARG A 346 -9.53 1.08 -1.56
CA ARG A 346 -10.30 0.57 -2.69
C ARG A 346 -9.48 0.52 -3.98
N ASN A 347 -8.82 1.62 -4.34
CA ASN A 347 -8.04 1.71 -5.58
C ASN A 347 -6.80 0.81 -5.55
N LEU A 348 -6.17 0.62 -4.40
CA LEU A 348 -5.08 -0.34 -4.23
C LEU A 348 -5.56 -1.78 -4.46
N VAL A 349 -6.64 -2.20 -3.80
CA VAL A 349 -7.19 -3.55 -3.98
C VAL A 349 -7.54 -3.79 -5.44
N LEU A 350 -8.30 -2.90 -6.07
CA LEU A 350 -8.68 -3.03 -7.48
C LEU A 350 -7.46 -2.99 -8.42
N GLY A 351 -6.46 -2.17 -8.11
CA GLY A 351 -5.25 -2.04 -8.91
C GLY A 351 -4.34 -3.26 -8.83
N PHE A 352 -4.15 -3.85 -7.66
CA PHE A 352 -3.33 -5.05 -7.46
C PHE A 352 -4.05 -6.36 -7.78
N GLN A 353 -5.32 -6.50 -7.38
CA GLN A 353 -6.07 -7.74 -7.55
C GLN A 353 -6.92 -7.79 -8.82
N GLY A 354 -7.39 -6.62 -9.32
CA GLY A 354 -8.47 -6.54 -10.29
C GLY A 354 -9.84 -6.66 -9.60
N GLN A 355 -10.91 -6.79 -10.38
CA GLN A 355 -12.27 -7.03 -9.87
C GLN A 355 -12.44 -8.40 -9.22
N LYS A 356 -11.62 -9.35 -9.64
CA LYS A 356 -11.49 -10.71 -9.11
C LYS A 356 -10.04 -11.11 -9.10
N LEU A 357 -9.66 -11.97 -8.15
CA LEU A 357 -8.38 -12.65 -8.20
C LEU A 357 -8.26 -13.49 -9.47
N GLY A 358 -7.12 -13.39 -10.13
CA GLY A 358 -6.81 -14.13 -11.34
C GLY A 358 -5.31 -14.41 -11.46
N SER A 359 -4.91 -15.08 -12.54
CA SER A 359 -3.51 -15.43 -12.81
C SER A 359 -2.58 -14.23 -12.90
N ASP A 360 -3.10 -13.04 -13.12
CA ASP A 360 -2.32 -11.80 -13.19
C ASP A 360 -2.47 -10.87 -11.97
N SER A 361 -3.19 -11.33 -10.95
CA SER A 361 -3.32 -10.59 -9.71
C SER A 361 -2.08 -10.72 -8.82
N VAL A 362 -1.85 -9.68 -8.03
CA VAL A 362 -1.09 -9.72 -6.79
C VAL A 362 -2.11 -9.55 -5.66
N ALA A 363 -2.33 -10.59 -4.89
CA ALA A 363 -3.29 -10.59 -3.79
C ALA A 363 -2.89 -9.59 -2.70
N GLN A 364 -3.84 -9.04 -1.96
CA GLN A 364 -3.58 -8.05 -0.92
C GLN A 364 -3.87 -8.63 0.47
N THR A 365 -3.04 -8.29 1.46
CA THR A 365 -3.32 -8.44 2.89
C THR A 365 -3.43 -7.05 3.50
N ILE A 366 -4.62 -6.49 3.51
CA ILE A 366 -4.88 -5.15 4.09
C ILE A 366 -4.69 -5.20 5.61
N LYS A 367 -4.07 -4.15 6.19
CA LYS A 367 -3.65 -4.13 7.59
C LYS A 367 -3.73 -2.74 8.23
N HIS A 368 -3.85 -2.67 9.56
CA HIS A 368 -4.02 -3.71 10.60
C HIS A 368 -5.41 -3.60 11.20
N PHE A 369 -6.27 -4.53 10.87
CA PHE A 369 -7.68 -4.50 11.30
C PHE A 369 -7.83 -4.64 12.83
N PRO A 370 -8.67 -3.85 13.51
CA PRO A 370 -9.64 -2.86 12.98
C PRO A 370 -9.15 -1.41 12.93
N GLY A 371 -7.84 -1.14 12.96
CA GLY A 371 -7.23 0.18 12.90
C GLY A 371 -6.22 0.39 14.03
N ASP A 372 -4.93 0.36 13.68
CA ASP A 372 -3.81 0.46 14.63
C ASP A 372 -3.46 1.92 15.00
N GLY A 373 -4.13 2.92 14.39
CA GLY A 373 -3.86 4.34 14.65
C GLY A 373 -4.34 4.84 16.01
N ALA A 374 -5.30 4.16 16.63
CA ALA A 374 -5.88 4.53 17.93
C ALA A 374 -5.03 4.05 19.12
N VAL A 375 -3.72 4.31 19.08
CA VAL A 375 -2.77 3.93 20.13
C VAL A 375 -2.73 4.96 21.25
N ARG A 376 -2.65 4.50 22.49
CA ARG A 376 -2.59 5.39 23.66
C ARG A 376 -1.25 6.14 23.70
N ASN A 377 -1.29 7.48 23.63
CA ASN A 377 -0.11 8.35 23.73
C ASN A 377 1.03 8.03 22.75
N GLY A 378 0.72 7.44 21.59
CA GLY A 378 1.72 7.05 20.61
C GLY A 378 2.56 5.83 20.98
N LEU A 379 2.22 5.14 22.08
CA LEU A 379 2.95 3.94 22.53
C LEU A 379 2.82 2.79 21.52
N ASP A 380 3.95 2.20 21.17
CA ASP A 380 3.99 1.19 20.11
C ASP A 380 3.49 -0.18 20.61
N PRO A 381 2.54 -0.83 19.91
CA PRO A 381 1.95 -2.11 20.33
C PRO A 381 2.88 -3.32 20.24
N HIS A 382 4.07 -3.18 19.65
CA HIS A 382 5.09 -4.23 19.73
C HIS A 382 5.69 -4.38 21.14
N PHE A 383 5.40 -3.43 22.04
CA PHE A 383 5.90 -3.40 23.42
C PHE A 383 4.75 -3.37 24.43
N ALA A 384 4.99 -3.91 25.61
CA ALA A 384 3.97 -4.05 26.65
C ALA A 384 3.29 -2.70 27.06
N PRO A 385 3.97 -1.55 27.11
CA PRO A 385 3.30 -0.27 27.41
C PRO A 385 2.24 0.13 26.37
N GLY A 386 2.43 -0.24 25.09
CA GLY A 386 1.54 0.08 23.98
C GLY A 386 0.49 -0.98 23.67
N LYS A 387 0.32 -2.00 24.52
CA LYS A 387 -0.56 -3.15 24.23
C LYS A 387 -2.05 -2.82 24.05
N TYR A 388 -2.50 -1.61 24.42
CA TYR A 388 -3.90 -1.24 24.37
C TYR A 388 -4.24 -0.30 23.23
N ALA A 389 -5.26 -0.68 22.43
CA ALA A 389 -6.00 0.26 21.61
C ALA A 389 -7.04 0.99 22.48
N VAL A 390 -7.16 2.31 22.28
CA VAL A 390 -8.06 3.16 23.05
C VAL A 390 -8.97 3.95 22.13
N TYR A 391 -10.26 3.97 22.45
CA TYR A 391 -11.28 4.66 21.65
C TYR A 391 -12.07 5.62 22.55
N PRO A 392 -11.45 6.74 23.01
CA PRO A 392 -12.10 7.67 23.96
C PRO A 392 -13.39 8.29 23.39
N THR A 393 -13.46 8.49 22.07
CA THR A 393 -14.63 9.06 21.40
C THR A 393 -15.67 7.97 21.11
N ALA A 394 -16.88 8.12 21.59
CA ALA A 394 -17.94 7.15 21.35
C ALA A 394 -18.22 6.96 19.84
N GLY A 395 -18.23 5.71 19.38
CA GLY A 395 -18.47 5.34 17.98
C GLY A 395 -17.31 5.55 17.03
N SER A 396 -16.13 5.98 17.50
CA SER A 396 -14.97 6.25 16.64
C SER A 396 -14.46 5.01 15.90
N LEU A 397 -14.49 3.83 16.54
CA LEU A 397 -14.11 2.58 15.91
C LEU A 397 -14.92 2.34 14.64
N LEU A 398 -16.24 2.39 14.72
CA LEU A 398 -17.14 2.16 13.59
C LEU A 398 -17.25 3.36 12.65
N GLY A 399 -17.14 4.59 13.17
CA GLY A 399 -17.31 5.82 12.40
C GLY A 399 -16.07 6.25 11.62
N TYR A 400 -14.88 5.89 12.09
CA TYR A 400 -13.62 6.34 11.49
C TYR A 400 -12.64 5.18 11.23
N GLN A 401 -12.27 4.41 12.25
CA GLN A 401 -11.15 3.49 12.17
C GLN A 401 -11.38 2.34 11.16
N ILE A 402 -12.59 1.76 11.10
CA ILE A 402 -12.89 0.67 10.17
C ILE A 402 -13.23 1.14 8.74
N VAL A 403 -13.43 2.42 8.50
CA VAL A 403 -13.90 2.93 7.19
C VAL A 403 -12.97 2.54 6.02
N PRO A 404 -11.63 2.62 6.12
CA PRO A 404 -10.74 2.13 5.06
C PRO A 404 -10.81 0.61 4.86
N PHE A 405 -11.03 -0.15 5.94
CA PHE A 405 -11.14 -1.61 5.87
C PHE A 405 -12.45 -2.04 5.21
N GLN A 406 -13.58 -1.36 5.49
CA GLN A 406 -14.83 -1.60 4.77
C GLN A 406 -14.64 -1.40 3.27
N ALA A 407 -13.98 -0.31 2.86
CA ALA A 407 -13.71 -0.04 1.45
C ALA A 407 -12.83 -1.12 0.79
N ALA A 408 -11.87 -1.69 1.51
CA ALA A 408 -11.06 -2.81 1.05
C ALA A 408 -11.88 -4.11 0.94
N VAL A 409 -12.77 -4.38 1.89
CA VAL A 409 -13.70 -5.52 1.85
C VAL A 409 -14.64 -5.40 0.67
N ASP A 410 -15.24 -4.23 0.45
CA ASP A 410 -16.14 -3.95 -0.69
C ASP A 410 -15.43 -4.09 -2.04
N ALA A 411 -14.11 -3.81 -2.08
CA ALA A 411 -13.27 -4.02 -3.25
C ALA A 411 -12.81 -5.48 -3.43
N GLY A 412 -13.11 -6.37 -2.48
CA GLY A 412 -12.82 -7.79 -2.56
C GLY A 412 -11.39 -8.16 -2.17
N THR A 413 -10.79 -7.50 -1.16
CA THR A 413 -9.46 -7.90 -0.67
C THR A 413 -9.42 -9.37 -0.27
N SER A 414 -8.34 -10.08 -0.65
CA SER A 414 -8.23 -11.53 -0.42
C SER A 414 -7.90 -11.89 1.02
N ALA A 415 -7.20 -11.02 1.74
CA ALA A 415 -6.82 -11.24 3.13
C ALA A 415 -6.86 -9.96 3.96
N MET A 416 -6.99 -10.15 5.26
CA MET A 416 -6.94 -9.11 6.27
C MET A 416 -5.94 -9.51 7.36
N MET A 417 -5.07 -8.57 7.78
CA MET A 417 -4.20 -8.79 8.93
C MET A 417 -4.75 -8.04 10.13
N THR A 418 -4.76 -8.71 11.28
CA THR A 418 -5.17 -8.10 12.55
C THR A 418 -4.05 -7.27 13.16
N TYR A 419 -4.40 -6.27 13.96
CA TYR A 419 -3.43 -5.51 14.74
C TYR A 419 -2.98 -6.29 16.01
N TYR A 420 -1.94 -5.83 16.67
CA TYR A 420 -1.45 -6.42 17.91
C TYR A 420 -2.33 -6.15 19.12
N ASN A 421 -2.87 -4.93 19.18
CA ASN A 421 -3.48 -4.35 20.37
C ASN A 421 -4.65 -5.17 20.92
N ALA A 422 -4.82 -5.09 22.22
CA ALA A 422 -6.06 -5.44 22.90
C ALA A 422 -6.93 -4.17 23.03
N PRO A 423 -8.16 -4.14 22.52
CA PRO A 423 -9.06 -3.04 22.81
C PRO A 423 -9.38 -3.01 24.30
N THR A 424 -9.44 -1.81 24.92
CA THR A 424 -9.68 -1.70 26.37
C THR A 424 -10.99 -1.02 26.69
N ASN A 425 -11.71 -1.53 27.69
CA ASN A 425 -12.95 -0.96 28.20
C ASN A 425 -12.67 0.29 29.05
N ALA A 426 -11.53 0.33 29.76
CA ALA A 426 -11.24 1.39 30.75
C ALA A 426 -11.03 2.78 30.12
N PHE A 427 -10.57 2.86 28.88
CA PHE A 427 -10.22 4.11 28.20
C PHE A 427 -11.01 4.30 26.90
N SER A 428 -12.11 3.60 26.72
CA SER A 428 -12.94 3.69 25.52
C SER A 428 -14.37 4.08 25.86
N GLY A 429 -14.93 5.00 25.08
CA GLY A 429 -16.37 5.23 25.04
C GLY A 429 -17.10 4.02 24.43
N VAL A 430 -18.42 4.09 24.29
CA VAL A 430 -19.21 3.02 23.66
C VAL A 430 -18.87 2.93 22.18
N GLN A 431 -18.39 1.78 21.74
CA GLN A 431 -17.95 1.50 20.35
C GLN A 431 -18.82 0.45 19.64
N LEU A 432 -19.25 -0.56 20.38
CA LEU A 432 -19.93 -1.72 19.82
C LEU A 432 -21.43 -1.72 20.18
N PRO A 433 -22.29 -2.31 19.34
CA PRO A 433 -23.68 -2.59 19.70
C PRO A 433 -23.76 -3.42 20.99
N ALA A 434 -24.76 -3.14 21.83
CA ALA A 434 -24.86 -3.76 23.15
C ALA A 434 -25.04 -5.28 23.13
N ASP A 435 -25.60 -5.82 22.05
CA ASP A 435 -25.75 -7.26 21.81
C ASP A 435 -24.45 -7.99 21.48
N TRP A 436 -23.37 -7.25 21.21
CA TRP A 436 -22.01 -7.79 21.01
C TRP A 436 -21.14 -7.72 22.28
N TRP A 437 -21.66 -7.11 23.35
CA TRP A 437 -20.87 -6.94 24.57
C TRP A 437 -20.60 -8.26 25.28
N GLN A 438 -19.42 -8.40 25.85
CA GLN A 438 -19.01 -9.57 26.66
C GLN A 438 -19.84 -9.68 27.96
N SER A 439 -20.23 -8.53 28.53
CA SER A 439 -21.07 -8.42 29.73
C SER A 439 -21.75 -7.04 29.74
N PRO A 440 -22.69 -6.79 30.64
CA PRO A 440 -23.35 -5.47 30.77
C PRO A 440 -22.41 -4.28 31.01
N THR A 441 -21.16 -4.53 31.36
CA THR A 441 -20.16 -3.49 31.67
C THR A 441 -18.89 -3.61 30.82
N GLN A 442 -18.80 -4.60 29.92
CA GLN A 442 -17.61 -4.88 29.10
C GLN A 442 -18.01 -5.06 27.63
N GLN A 443 -17.76 -4.06 26.81
CA GLN A 443 -18.00 -4.15 25.37
C GLN A 443 -16.93 -4.95 24.64
N PHE A 444 -15.69 -4.98 25.16
CA PHE A 444 -14.58 -5.72 24.56
C PHE A 444 -14.14 -6.89 25.44
N GLU A 445 -13.82 -8.00 24.81
CA GLU A 445 -12.82 -8.94 25.34
C GLU A 445 -11.45 -8.27 25.17
N GLU A 446 -10.73 -7.99 26.26
CA GLU A 446 -9.46 -7.25 26.22
C GLU A 446 -8.28 -8.16 25.82
N VAL A 447 -8.36 -8.72 24.61
CA VAL A 447 -7.32 -9.56 24.00
C VAL A 447 -6.93 -9.00 22.63
N GLY A 448 -5.69 -9.27 22.20
CA GLY A 448 -5.22 -8.90 20.87
C GLY A 448 -6.17 -9.38 19.77
N ALA A 449 -6.33 -8.58 18.69
CA ALA A 449 -7.39 -8.85 17.72
C ALA A 449 -7.32 -10.24 17.08
N ALA A 450 -6.15 -10.84 16.95
CA ALA A 450 -5.99 -12.22 16.45
C ALA A 450 -6.70 -13.26 17.32
N PHE A 451 -7.01 -12.95 18.59
CA PHE A 451 -7.67 -13.81 19.57
C PHE A 451 -9.11 -13.41 19.88
N ASN A 452 -9.59 -12.34 19.24
CA ASN A 452 -10.87 -11.70 19.56
C ASN A 452 -11.95 -12.13 18.57
N GLU A 453 -12.87 -12.99 19.03
CA GLU A 453 -13.95 -13.53 18.20
C GLU A 453 -14.91 -12.41 17.72
N VAL A 454 -15.26 -11.46 18.58
CA VAL A 454 -16.16 -10.34 18.22
C VAL A 454 -15.55 -9.49 17.10
N LEU A 455 -14.26 -9.17 17.17
CA LEU A 455 -13.62 -8.38 16.12
C LEU A 455 -13.50 -9.15 14.80
N ILE A 456 -13.16 -10.44 14.82
CA ILE A 456 -12.95 -11.21 13.59
C ILE A 456 -14.27 -11.76 13.05
N THR A 457 -15.05 -12.44 13.88
CA THR A 457 -16.24 -13.16 13.42
C THR A 457 -17.44 -12.24 13.30
N ASP A 458 -17.74 -11.43 14.32
CA ASP A 458 -18.94 -10.58 14.28
C ASP A 458 -18.71 -9.31 13.48
N LEU A 459 -17.64 -8.56 13.76
CA LEU A 459 -17.35 -7.30 13.07
C LEU A 459 -16.83 -7.51 11.65
N LEU A 460 -15.70 -8.22 11.46
CA LEU A 460 -15.07 -8.33 10.16
C LEU A 460 -15.86 -9.23 9.20
N ARG A 461 -16.20 -10.46 9.62
CA ARG A 461 -16.89 -11.41 8.74
C ARG A 461 -18.40 -11.17 8.69
N GLY A 462 -19.03 -10.87 9.83
CA GLY A 462 -20.46 -10.65 9.95
C GLY A 462 -20.89 -9.28 9.44
N TYR A 463 -20.43 -8.21 10.06
CA TYR A 463 -20.87 -6.84 9.80
C TYR A 463 -20.25 -6.27 8.50
N LEU A 464 -18.92 -6.36 8.32
CA LEU A 464 -18.27 -5.88 7.10
C LEU A 464 -18.43 -6.84 5.91
N GLY A 465 -18.82 -8.09 6.13
CA GLY A 465 -19.06 -9.07 5.08
C GLY A 465 -17.81 -9.68 4.44
N PHE A 466 -16.65 -9.62 5.12
CA PHE A 466 -15.38 -10.15 4.63
C PHE A 466 -15.43 -11.65 4.33
N LYS A 467 -14.93 -12.08 3.17
CA LYS A 467 -14.97 -13.47 2.67
C LYS A 467 -13.58 -14.11 2.51
N GLY A 468 -12.51 -13.35 2.68
CA GLY A 468 -11.14 -13.84 2.59
C GLY A 468 -10.65 -14.48 3.90
N TYR A 469 -9.36 -14.73 3.98
CA TYR A 469 -8.75 -15.26 5.21
C TYR A 469 -8.14 -14.16 6.08
N VAL A 470 -8.06 -14.46 7.39
CA VAL A 470 -7.47 -13.59 8.40
C VAL A 470 -6.07 -14.07 8.73
N ASN A 471 -5.10 -13.16 8.63
CA ASN A 471 -3.70 -13.36 8.94
C ASN A 471 -3.36 -12.65 10.25
N THR A 472 -2.60 -13.29 11.17
CA THR A 472 -2.08 -12.54 12.32
C THR A 472 -0.98 -11.59 11.89
N ASP A 473 -0.66 -10.58 12.68
CA ASP A 473 0.66 -9.96 12.62
C ASP A 473 1.73 -10.89 13.24
N SER A 474 3.00 -10.50 13.13
CA SER A 474 4.16 -11.32 13.49
C SER A 474 4.30 -11.48 15.01
N GLY A 475 4.54 -12.70 15.49
CA GLY A 475 4.90 -12.93 16.89
C GLY A 475 3.76 -12.93 17.90
N VAL A 476 2.50 -12.79 17.50
CA VAL A 476 1.35 -12.75 18.44
C VAL A 476 1.20 -14.01 19.28
N THR A 477 1.59 -15.18 18.78
CA THR A 477 1.51 -16.44 19.51
C THR A 477 2.74 -16.72 20.37
N CYS A 478 3.85 -16.01 20.16
CA CYS A 478 5.16 -16.23 20.78
C CYS A 478 5.74 -17.64 20.51
N ALA A 479 5.42 -18.22 19.37
CA ALA A 479 5.98 -19.54 19.00
C ALA A 479 7.44 -19.45 18.57
N ASP A 480 7.85 -18.34 17.94
CA ASP A 480 9.23 -18.09 17.53
C ASP A 480 9.93 -17.15 18.53
N PRO A 481 10.93 -17.64 19.30
CA PRO A 481 11.63 -16.81 20.28
C PRO A 481 12.53 -15.74 19.66
N ALA A 482 12.77 -15.78 18.35
CA ALA A 482 13.51 -14.76 17.63
C ALA A 482 12.64 -13.55 17.22
N ARG A 483 11.34 -13.59 17.49
CA ARG A 483 10.38 -12.53 17.17
C ARG A 483 9.90 -11.81 18.41
N PRO A 484 9.43 -10.55 18.30
CA PRO A 484 8.69 -9.91 19.37
C PRO A 484 7.55 -10.82 19.84
N CYS A 485 7.34 -10.91 21.15
CA CYS A 485 6.29 -11.72 21.71
C CYS A 485 5.18 -10.79 22.21
N THR A 486 4.04 -10.80 21.53
CA THR A 486 2.94 -9.85 21.72
C THR A 486 1.59 -10.53 22.00
N PRO A 487 1.49 -11.45 22.99
CA PRO A 487 0.28 -12.22 23.26
C PRO A 487 -0.67 -11.42 24.16
N TRP A 488 -1.00 -10.20 23.76
CA TRP A 488 -1.72 -9.25 24.59
C TRP A 488 -3.09 -9.79 25.01
N GLY A 489 -3.32 -9.78 26.32
CA GLY A 489 -4.53 -10.31 26.96
C GLY A 489 -4.60 -11.84 27.07
N VAL A 490 -3.64 -12.57 26.48
CA VAL A 490 -3.55 -14.05 26.56
C VAL A 490 -2.18 -14.52 27.06
N GLU A 491 -1.48 -13.65 27.81
CA GLU A 491 -0.15 -13.92 28.35
C GLU A 491 -0.12 -15.19 29.23
N GLY A 492 -1.22 -15.45 29.96
CA GLY A 492 -1.37 -16.63 30.81
C GLY A 492 -1.61 -17.97 30.10
N LEU A 493 -1.88 -17.94 28.77
CA LEU A 493 -2.10 -19.14 27.99
C LEU A 493 -0.76 -19.73 27.51
N THR A 494 -0.68 -21.05 27.41
CA THR A 494 0.43 -21.73 26.72
C THR A 494 0.38 -21.47 25.22
N VAL A 495 1.52 -21.64 24.51
CA VAL A 495 1.58 -21.42 23.06
C VAL A 495 0.52 -22.27 22.30
N PRO A 496 0.34 -23.58 22.57
CA PRO A 496 -0.75 -24.34 21.94
C PRO A 496 -2.15 -23.79 22.22
N GLN A 497 -2.41 -23.29 23.42
CA GLN A 497 -3.69 -22.67 23.77
C GLN A 497 -3.92 -21.36 23.01
N ARG A 498 -2.86 -20.56 22.79
CA ARG A 498 -2.93 -19.34 21.96
C ARG A 498 -3.28 -19.66 20.52
N PHE A 499 -2.66 -20.70 19.92
CA PHE A 499 -3.02 -21.18 18.59
C PHE A 499 -4.50 -21.58 18.51
N ALA A 500 -4.94 -22.39 19.47
CA ALA A 500 -6.33 -22.82 19.50
C ALA A 500 -7.31 -21.65 19.66
N LYS A 501 -7.01 -20.66 20.53
CA LYS A 501 -7.86 -19.49 20.70
C LYS A 501 -7.90 -18.64 19.44
N ALA A 502 -6.77 -18.41 18.77
CA ALA A 502 -6.72 -17.65 17.53
C ALA A 502 -7.56 -18.30 16.42
N ILE A 503 -7.41 -19.61 16.21
CA ILE A 503 -8.17 -20.34 15.18
C ILE A 503 -9.68 -20.33 15.50
N LYS A 504 -10.07 -20.51 16.77
CA LYS A 504 -11.48 -20.46 17.19
C LYS A 504 -12.09 -19.07 17.06
N ALA A 505 -11.28 -18.01 17.20
CA ALA A 505 -11.71 -16.64 16.95
C ALA A 505 -11.90 -16.32 15.46
N GLY A 506 -11.44 -17.19 14.55
CA GLY A 506 -11.59 -17.02 13.09
C GLY A 506 -10.30 -16.58 12.39
N THR A 507 -9.15 -16.66 13.06
CA THR A 507 -7.83 -16.46 12.43
C THR A 507 -7.43 -17.71 11.63
N ASP A 508 -6.94 -17.52 10.40
CA ASP A 508 -6.67 -18.60 9.45
C ASP A 508 -5.18 -18.87 9.23
N LEU A 509 -4.32 -17.85 9.33
CA LEU A 509 -2.90 -17.93 9.01
C LEU A 509 -2.06 -17.27 10.11
N ILE A 510 -1.10 -18.00 10.67
CA ILE A 510 -0.24 -17.54 11.78
C ILE A 510 1.10 -17.03 11.22
N SER A 511 1.39 -15.75 11.47
CA SER A 511 2.53 -15.05 10.90
C SER A 511 3.86 -15.25 11.61
N ASP A 512 4.91 -15.19 10.77
CA ASP A 512 6.33 -15.32 11.15
C ASP A 512 6.59 -16.54 12.04
N ASN A 513 5.92 -17.63 11.68
CA ASN A 513 6.05 -18.90 12.37
C ASN A 513 6.48 -20.02 11.41
N SER A 514 7.67 -20.56 11.62
CA SER A 514 8.15 -21.74 10.90
C SER A 514 8.00 -23.02 11.70
N ASP A 515 7.67 -22.94 13.01
CA ASP A 515 7.47 -24.09 13.86
C ASP A 515 6.01 -24.54 13.85
N THR A 516 5.75 -25.72 13.31
CA THR A 516 4.41 -26.31 13.25
C THR A 516 4.05 -27.11 14.51
N SER A 517 5.00 -27.34 15.42
CA SER A 517 4.79 -28.17 16.62
C SER A 517 3.73 -27.63 17.58
N PRO A 518 3.53 -26.30 17.77
CA PRO A 518 2.49 -25.81 18.67
C PRO A 518 1.07 -26.15 18.18
N LEU A 519 0.85 -26.13 16.86
CA LEU A 519 -0.47 -26.49 16.32
C LEU A 519 -0.73 -28.00 16.45
N PHE A 520 0.28 -28.84 16.20
CA PHE A 520 0.19 -30.28 16.53
C PHE A 520 -0.07 -30.51 18.01
N ALA A 521 0.59 -29.78 18.90
CA ALA A 521 0.36 -29.88 20.33
C ALA A 521 -1.06 -29.48 20.73
N ALA A 522 -1.64 -28.46 20.11
CA ALA A 522 -3.04 -28.06 20.32
C ALA A 522 -4.01 -29.19 19.93
N LEU A 523 -3.77 -29.83 18.78
CA LEU A 523 -4.55 -31.00 18.33
C LEU A 523 -4.43 -32.19 19.26
N ASN A 524 -3.19 -32.55 19.65
CA ASN A 524 -2.92 -33.68 20.56
C ASN A 524 -3.51 -33.49 21.98
N GLN A 525 -3.63 -32.22 22.42
CA GLN A 525 -4.27 -31.86 23.70
C GLN A 525 -5.80 -31.79 23.60
N GLY A 526 -6.39 -32.01 22.43
CA GLY A 526 -7.83 -31.88 22.20
C GLY A 526 -8.35 -30.43 22.27
N LEU A 527 -7.47 -29.45 22.18
CA LEU A 527 -7.86 -28.03 22.11
C LEU A 527 -8.47 -27.68 20.76
N LEU A 528 -8.06 -28.39 19.70
CA LEU A 528 -8.58 -28.34 18.34
C LEU A 528 -8.80 -29.76 17.82
N THR A 529 -9.64 -29.88 16.81
CA THR A 529 -9.80 -31.08 15.98
C THR A 529 -9.30 -30.80 14.57
N GLU A 530 -9.06 -31.83 13.75
CA GLU A 530 -8.70 -31.64 12.34
C GLU A 530 -9.78 -30.85 11.57
N ALA A 531 -11.07 -31.05 11.90
CA ALA A 531 -12.17 -30.34 11.30
C ALA A 531 -12.14 -28.83 11.55
N ASP A 532 -11.53 -28.37 12.64
CA ASP A 532 -11.36 -26.94 12.93
C ASP A 532 -10.36 -26.26 11.97
N LEU A 533 -9.49 -27.03 11.30
CA LEU A 533 -8.50 -26.51 10.35
C LEU A 533 -9.08 -26.36 8.93
N ASP A 534 -10.09 -27.13 8.57
CA ASP A 534 -10.64 -27.22 7.22
C ASP A 534 -11.18 -25.87 6.67
N PRO A 535 -11.89 -25.04 7.47
CA PRO A 535 -12.33 -23.72 7.00
C PRO A 535 -11.16 -22.82 6.55
N SER A 536 -10.10 -22.77 7.34
CA SER A 536 -8.91 -21.99 7.04
C SER A 536 -8.14 -22.54 5.84
N ALA A 537 -7.92 -23.84 5.78
CA ALA A 537 -7.27 -24.50 4.64
C ALA A 537 -8.05 -24.24 3.34
N ARG A 538 -9.38 -24.27 3.38
CA ARG A 538 -10.24 -23.96 2.22
C ARG A 538 -10.03 -22.55 1.70
N LEU A 539 -9.99 -21.54 2.58
CA LEU A 539 -9.76 -20.15 2.20
C LEU A 539 -8.36 -19.95 1.58
N LEU A 540 -7.34 -20.51 2.19
CA LEU A 540 -5.95 -20.43 1.73
C LEU A 540 -5.77 -21.09 0.36
N LEU A 541 -6.31 -22.29 0.16
CA LEU A 541 -6.31 -22.99 -1.14
C LEU A 541 -7.10 -22.22 -2.20
N THR A 542 -8.23 -21.60 -1.83
CA THR A 542 -9.04 -20.78 -2.76
C THR A 542 -8.23 -19.63 -3.34
N GLU A 543 -7.39 -18.94 -2.54
CA GLU A 543 -6.48 -17.91 -3.04
C GLU A 543 -5.48 -18.49 -4.04
N MET A 544 -4.84 -19.63 -3.71
CA MET A 544 -3.83 -20.26 -4.59
C MET A 544 -4.39 -20.68 -5.94
N PHE A 545 -5.58 -21.31 -5.96
CA PHE A 545 -6.26 -21.69 -7.20
C PHE A 545 -6.70 -20.47 -8.00
N SER A 546 -7.24 -19.45 -7.32
CA SER A 546 -7.67 -18.20 -7.96
C SER A 546 -6.50 -17.47 -8.61
N LEU A 547 -5.32 -17.50 -8.00
CA LEU A 547 -4.10 -16.93 -8.58
C LEU A 547 -3.50 -17.76 -9.74
N GLY A 548 -4.06 -18.94 -10.07
CA GLY A 548 -3.55 -19.81 -11.14
C GLY A 548 -2.19 -20.45 -10.86
N LEU A 549 -1.80 -20.55 -9.58
CA LEU A 549 -0.47 -21.03 -9.18
C LEU A 549 -0.31 -22.55 -9.42
N PHE A 550 -1.39 -23.31 -9.40
CA PHE A 550 -1.36 -24.74 -9.70
C PHE A 550 -1.04 -25.00 -11.18
N GLU A 551 -1.53 -24.14 -12.08
CA GLU A 551 -1.28 -24.22 -13.51
C GLU A 551 0.13 -23.75 -13.84
N ASN A 552 0.46 -22.51 -13.43
CA ASN A 552 1.78 -21.93 -13.70
C ASN A 552 2.23 -20.98 -12.59
N PRO A 553 3.07 -21.43 -11.65
CA PRO A 553 3.67 -20.58 -10.64
C PRO A 553 4.97 -19.90 -11.12
N TYR A 554 5.46 -20.23 -12.31
CA TYR A 554 6.76 -19.80 -12.83
C TYR A 554 6.68 -18.49 -13.61
N VAL A 555 7.81 -17.81 -13.68
CA VAL A 555 7.98 -16.54 -14.39
C VAL A 555 9.26 -16.54 -15.22
N ASP A 556 9.34 -15.68 -16.24
CA ASP A 556 10.56 -15.52 -17.06
C ASP A 556 11.49 -14.49 -16.40
N PRO A 557 12.71 -14.91 -15.96
CA PRO A 557 13.68 -13.99 -15.37
C PRO A 557 14.14 -12.87 -16.32
N THR A 558 14.15 -13.09 -17.63
CA THR A 558 14.52 -12.08 -18.62
C THR A 558 13.44 -11.03 -18.73
N GLU A 559 12.16 -11.46 -18.78
CA GLU A 559 11.00 -10.57 -18.77
C GLU A 559 10.96 -9.77 -17.46
N ALA A 560 11.18 -10.41 -16.30
CA ALA A 560 11.22 -9.75 -15.01
C ALA A 560 12.24 -8.59 -14.99
N GLN A 561 13.44 -8.83 -15.55
CA GLN A 561 14.49 -7.80 -15.63
C GLN A 561 14.11 -6.68 -16.59
N ALA A 562 13.46 -6.98 -17.71
CA ALA A 562 13.08 -5.98 -18.71
C ALA A 562 11.91 -5.09 -18.24
N ILE A 563 10.97 -5.66 -17.47
CA ILE A 563 9.80 -4.96 -16.96
C ILE A 563 10.15 -4.09 -15.75
N ALA A 564 10.94 -4.63 -14.83
CA ALA A 564 11.26 -3.95 -13.57
C ALA A 564 11.92 -2.59 -13.81
N LYS A 565 11.34 -1.55 -13.19
CA LYS A 565 11.85 -0.16 -13.22
C LYS A 565 12.11 0.37 -14.63
N ASN A 566 11.29 0.00 -15.61
CA ASN A 566 11.44 0.57 -16.94
C ASN A 566 11.26 2.11 -16.91
N ALA A 567 11.87 2.79 -17.89
CA ALA A 567 11.95 4.25 -17.90
C ALA A 567 10.57 4.94 -17.87
N ALA A 568 9.57 4.38 -18.55
CA ALA A 568 8.23 4.95 -18.59
C ALA A 568 7.53 4.84 -17.23
N TRP A 569 7.66 3.71 -16.54
CA TRP A 569 7.07 3.52 -15.21
C TRP A 569 7.78 4.33 -14.13
N GLN A 570 9.13 4.44 -14.23
CA GLN A 570 9.87 5.31 -13.33
C GLN A 570 9.48 6.78 -13.53
N ALA A 571 9.26 7.20 -14.76
CA ALA A 571 8.83 8.56 -15.05
C ALA A 571 7.39 8.84 -14.55
N ALA A 572 6.47 7.83 -14.57
CA ALA A 572 5.17 7.94 -13.90
C ALA A 572 5.31 8.12 -12.39
N ALA A 573 6.22 7.38 -11.78
CA ALA A 573 6.54 7.53 -10.36
C ALA A 573 7.14 8.93 -10.06
N ASP A 574 8.01 9.44 -10.93
CA ASP A 574 8.60 10.77 -10.78
C ASP A 574 7.54 11.89 -10.88
N GLN A 575 6.51 11.70 -11.70
CA GLN A 575 5.35 12.61 -11.73
C GLN A 575 4.56 12.55 -10.41
N ALA A 576 4.36 11.36 -9.83
CA ALA A 576 3.72 11.23 -8.53
C ALA A 576 4.50 11.95 -7.42
N HIS A 577 5.85 11.91 -7.46
CA HIS A 577 6.69 12.70 -6.55
C HIS A 577 6.43 14.19 -6.66
N ARG A 578 6.26 14.74 -7.86
CA ARG A 578 5.93 16.16 -8.05
C ARG A 578 4.55 16.50 -7.51
N GLU A 579 3.55 15.66 -7.80
CA GLU A 579 2.16 15.92 -7.41
C GLU A 579 1.91 15.68 -5.90
N SER A 580 2.81 15.02 -5.19
CA SER A 580 2.72 14.83 -3.75
C SER A 580 3.25 15.99 -2.91
N ILE A 581 3.97 16.93 -3.51
CA ILE A 581 4.55 18.07 -2.78
C ILE A 581 3.48 19.10 -2.49
N VAL A 582 3.38 19.51 -1.22
CA VAL A 582 2.40 20.50 -0.74
C VAL A 582 3.08 21.86 -0.60
N LEU A 583 2.65 22.84 -1.35
CA LEU A 583 3.02 24.23 -1.07
C LEU A 583 2.15 24.73 0.06
N MET A 584 2.73 24.91 1.26
CA MET A 584 2.01 25.32 2.46
C MET A 584 1.94 26.84 2.58
N ARG A 585 3.03 27.56 2.30
CA ARG A 585 3.10 29.02 2.33
C ARG A 585 4.06 29.59 1.29
N ASN A 586 3.74 30.72 0.70
CA ASN A 586 4.58 31.54 -0.19
C ASN A 586 4.10 32.98 -0.24
N ASP A 587 3.64 33.51 0.89
CA ASP A 587 3.07 34.85 1.02
C ASP A 587 4.07 35.98 0.74
N ARG A 588 5.38 35.69 0.81
CA ARG A 588 6.47 36.62 0.47
C ARG A 588 6.93 36.52 -0.98
N GLY A 589 6.30 35.69 -1.81
CA GLY A 589 6.55 35.58 -3.25
C GLY A 589 7.97 35.13 -3.61
N LEU A 590 8.63 34.32 -2.76
CA LEU A 590 9.99 33.83 -2.99
C LEU A 590 10.03 32.78 -4.10
N LEU A 591 8.99 31.98 -4.21
CA LEU A 591 8.86 30.91 -5.21
C LEU A 591 7.91 31.31 -6.34
N PRO A 592 8.16 30.83 -7.58
CA PRO A 592 9.34 30.09 -8.01
C PRO A 592 10.54 31.01 -8.23
N PHE A 593 11.75 30.47 -8.24
CA PHE A 593 12.97 31.23 -8.60
C PHE A 593 12.96 31.59 -10.10
N VAL A 594 12.37 32.73 -10.43
CA VAL A 594 12.28 33.26 -11.81
C VAL A 594 13.43 34.23 -12.14
N ASN A 595 14.16 34.70 -11.15
CA ASN A 595 15.35 35.53 -11.28
C ASN A 595 16.60 34.80 -10.79
N PRO A 596 17.81 35.16 -11.25
CA PRO A 596 19.05 34.56 -10.75
C PRO A 596 19.18 34.68 -9.22
N VAL A 597 19.46 33.57 -8.55
CA VAL A 597 19.58 33.47 -7.10
C VAL A 597 20.94 32.89 -6.70
N LYS A 598 21.57 33.47 -5.68
CA LYS A 598 22.70 32.88 -4.95
C LYS A 598 22.13 32.07 -3.80
N LEU A 599 22.10 30.74 -3.94
CA LEU A 599 21.39 29.84 -3.06
C LEU A 599 22.32 29.15 -2.06
N TYR A 600 22.07 29.37 -0.79
CA TYR A 600 22.61 28.53 0.28
C TYR A 600 21.71 27.31 0.47
N VAL A 601 22.29 26.10 0.48
CA VAL A 601 21.52 24.84 0.61
C VAL A 601 22.06 24.03 1.78
N GLU A 602 21.16 23.58 2.65
CA GLU A 602 21.50 22.70 3.77
C GLU A 602 20.39 21.69 4.06
N VAL A 603 20.79 20.46 4.35
CA VAL A 603 19.91 19.37 4.81
C VAL A 603 20.14 19.12 6.29
N PHE A 604 19.08 19.07 7.06
CA PHE A 604 19.07 18.72 8.49
C PHE A 604 18.48 17.31 8.63
N THR A 605 19.27 16.38 9.11
CA THR A 605 18.84 14.98 9.37
C THR A 605 19.67 14.39 10.50
N SER A 606 19.24 13.25 11.04
CA SER A 606 20.00 12.55 12.09
C SER A 606 21.27 11.86 11.56
N GLY A 607 22.24 11.70 12.43
CA GLY A 607 23.48 10.99 12.15
C GLY A 607 24.40 11.69 11.14
N ASN A 608 25.30 10.93 10.52
CA ASN A 608 26.34 11.46 9.65
C ASN A 608 25.89 11.73 8.20
N GLY A 609 24.60 11.59 7.90
CA GLY A 609 24.06 11.70 6.53
C GLY A 609 23.87 13.13 6.03
N ALA A 610 23.78 14.13 6.89
CA ALA A 610 23.45 15.51 6.54
C ALA A 610 24.37 16.13 5.48
N ALA A 611 25.69 15.97 5.66
CA ALA A 611 26.67 16.51 4.71
C ALA A 611 26.58 15.86 3.32
N THR A 612 26.44 14.53 3.26
CA THR A 612 26.29 13.77 2.00
C THR A 612 25.00 14.15 1.29
N GLN A 613 23.89 14.24 2.02
CA GLN A 613 22.61 14.64 1.45
C GLN A 613 22.59 16.11 1.00
N THR A 614 23.25 17.00 1.75
CA THR A 614 23.45 18.39 1.34
C THR A 614 24.23 18.49 0.03
N ALA A 615 25.34 17.73 -0.08
CA ALA A 615 26.14 17.71 -1.31
C ALA A 615 25.35 17.15 -2.50
N ALA A 616 24.59 16.08 -2.29
CA ALA A 616 23.72 15.51 -3.32
C ALA A 616 22.62 16.49 -3.77
N LEU A 617 21.99 17.20 -2.83
CA LEU A 617 20.97 18.20 -3.13
C LEU A 617 21.56 19.39 -3.90
N LYS A 618 22.74 19.90 -3.50
CA LYS A 618 23.47 20.96 -4.22
C LYS A 618 23.77 20.56 -5.67
N ALA A 619 24.15 19.30 -5.89
CA ALA A 619 24.50 18.79 -7.22
C ALA A 619 23.34 18.84 -8.21
N LEU A 620 22.08 18.80 -7.74
CA LEU A 620 20.90 18.91 -8.60
C LEU A 620 20.74 20.29 -9.24
N PHE A 621 21.44 21.31 -8.74
CA PHE A 621 21.45 22.66 -9.30
C PHE A 621 22.66 22.94 -10.19
N ALA A 622 23.59 21.99 -10.38
CA ALA A 622 24.89 22.23 -11.03
C ALA A 622 24.81 22.87 -12.42
N ASN A 623 23.75 22.56 -13.19
CA ASN A 623 23.54 23.08 -14.54
C ASN A 623 22.32 24.03 -14.64
N ASP A 624 21.83 24.53 -13.53
CA ASP A 624 20.70 25.47 -13.55
C ASP A 624 21.20 26.89 -13.72
N PRO A 625 20.90 27.56 -14.84
CA PRO A 625 21.46 28.91 -15.12
C PRO A 625 20.90 29.99 -14.18
N MET A 626 19.80 29.69 -13.45
CA MET A 626 19.16 30.62 -12.54
C MET A 626 19.63 30.46 -11.09
N VAL A 627 20.43 29.42 -10.79
CA VAL A 627 20.84 29.10 -9.41
C VAL A 627 22.35 28.99 -9.31
N GLN A 628 22.97 29.91 -8.62
CA GLN A 628 24.36 29.83 -8.20
C GLN A 628 24.44 29.31 -6.77
N ILE A 629 24.96 28.10 -6.58
CA ILE A 629 25.19 27.57 -5.23
C ILE A 629 26.33 28.31 -4.55
N VAL A 630 26.10 28.76 -3.32
CA VAL A 630 27.12 29.36 -2.45
C VAL A 630 27.28 28.50 -1.19
N ASN A 631 28.53 28.52 -0.64
CA ASN A 631 28.81 27.74 0.58
C ASN A 631 28.71 28.61 1.85
N GLU A 632 28.92 29.90 1.72
CA GLU A 632 28.84 30.85 2.83
C GLU A 632 27.51 31.57 2.83
N LEU A 633 26.82 31.55 3.96
CA LEU A 633 25.52 32.20 4.11
C LEU A 633 25.57 33.70 3.79
N SER A 634 26.68 34.36 4.14
CA SER A 634 26.94 35.79 3.87
C SER A 634 26.93 36.17 2.38
N GLN A 635 27.10 35.18 1.49
CA GLN A 635 27.09 35.36 0.03
C GLN A 635 25.70 35.08 -0.57
N ALA A 636 24.79 34.50 0.20
CA ALA A 636 23.49 34.04 -0.26
C ALA A 636 22.49 35.20 -0.43
N THR A 637 21.64 35.11 -1.43
CA THR A 637 20.44 35.95 -1.59
C THR A 637 19.18 35.23 -1.19
N ALA A 638 19.21 33.89 -1.08
CA ALA A 638 18.17 33.05 -0.52
C ALA A 638 18.78 31.75 0.06
N ALA A 639 18.03 31.08 0.89
CA ALA A 639 18.37 29.73 1.39
C ALA A 639 17.30 28.71 1.03
N PHE A 640 17.72 27.46 0.83
CA PHE A 640 16.85 26.28 0.76
C PHE A 640 17.27 25.29 1.85
N LEU A 641 16.42 25.12 2.84
CA LEU A 641 16.61 24.19 3.93
C LEU A 641 15.67 23.00 3.78
N TYR A 642 16.22 21.80 3.86
CA TYR A 642 15.41 20.57 3.86
C TYR A 642 15.55 19.86 5.19
N LEU A 643 14.48 19.90 5.99
CA LEU A 643 14.40 19.22 7.28
C LEU A 643 13.88 17.80 7.07
N GLN A 644 14.67 16.82 7.49
CA GLN A 644 14.31 15.41 7.53
C GLN A 644 14.37 14.90 8.97
N PRO A 645 13.33 15.17 9.78
CA PRO A 645 13.27 14.73 11.15
C PRO A 645 13.38 13.22 11.23
N SER A 646 14.29 12.71 12.07
CA SER A 646 14.47 11.28 12.24
C SER A 646 13.30 10.69 13.00
N GLN A 647 12.75 9.63 12.45
CA GLN A 647 11.80 8.78 13.12
C GLN A 647 12.46 7.42 13.38
N VAL A 648 12.48 6.98 14.63
CA VAL A 648 12.80 5.62 14.96
C VAL A 648 11.48 4.86 14.97
N GLU A 649 11.29 3.94 14.05
CA GLU A 649 10.13 3.06 14.03
C GLU A 649 10.17 2.12 15.24
N LEU A 650 9.00 1.64 15.65
CA LEU A 650 8.83 0.73 16.77
C LEU A 650 9.44 1.27 18.08
N ALA A 651 9.29 2.56 18.33
CA ALA A 651 9.73 3.21 19.56
C ALA A 651 8.60 4.05 20.13
N ASP A 652 8.57 4.16 21.46
CA ASP A 652 7.66 5.06 22.14
C ASP A 652 8.07 6.51 21.89
N ARG A 653 7.11 7.35 21.56
CA ARG A 653 7.33 8.77 21.35
C ARG A 653 6.31 9.58 22.13
N VAL A 654 6.80 10.49 22.95
CA VAL A 654 5.96 11.40 23.75
C VAL A 654 5.98 12.84 23.23
N ASP A 655 6.98 13.21 22.45
CA ASP A 655 7.19 14.57 21.95
C ASP A 655 7.49 14.58 20.45
N ILE A 656 6.78 15.42 19.70
CA ILE A 656 6.94 15.60 18.25
C ILE A 656 7.33 17.04 17.86
N LYS A 657 7.95 17.81 18.79
CA LYS A 657 8.58 19.09 18.47
C LYS A 657 9.87 18.84 17.69
N LEU A 658 10.14 19.66 16.68
CA LEU A 658 11.38 19.58 15.92
C LEU A 658 12.62 19.82 16.80
N SER A 659 12.52 20.66 17.81
CA SER A 659 13.62 20.97 18.76
C SER A 659 14.07 19.78 19.61
N THR A 660 13.19 18.80 19.83
CA THR A 660 13.48 17.58 20.61
C THR A 660 13.75 16.37 19.71
N VAL A 661 13.44 16.46 18.41
CA VAL A 661 13.70 15.40 17.43
C VAL A 661 15.17 15.46 17.01
N THR A 662 15.80 14.30 16.95
CA THR A 662 17.20 14.19 16.57
C THR A 662 17.45 14.65 15.14
N GLY A 663 18.57 15.35 14.93
CA GLY A 663 19.04 15.80 13.62
C GLY A 663 18.56 17.18 13.20
N ILE A 664 17.63 17.81 13.94
CA ILE A 664 17.15 19.14 13.62
C ILE A 664 17.72 20.17 14.60
N ASN A 665 18.64 21.00 14.11
CA ASN A 665 19.15 22.15 14.86
C ASN A 665 18.28 23.38 14.60
N VAL A 666 17.20 23.52 15.37
CA VAL A 666 16.21 24.59 15.23
C VAL A 666 16.87 25.97 15.36
N ALA A 667 17.80 26.17 16.28
CA ALA A 667 18.49 27.45 16.44
C ALA A 667 19.28 27.87 15.19
N LYS A 668 19.91 26.91 14.51
CA LYS A 668 20.60 27.17 13.23
C LYS A 668 19.62 27.47 12.11
N VAL A 669 18.50 26.77 12.04
CA VAL A 669 17.43 27.07 11.08
C VAL A 669 16.95 28.51 11.25
N GLN A 670 16.60 28.91 12.46
CA GLN A 670 16.17 30.27 12.79
C GLN A 670 17.24 31.33 12.48
N GLN A 671 18.53 31.01 12.74
CA GLN A 671 19.64 31.89 12.37
C GLN A 671 19.72 32.16 10.87
N ILE A 672 19.50 31.12 10.05
CA ILE A 672 19.55 31.23 8.59
C ILE A 672 18.31 32.01 8.10
N GLU A 673 17.13 31.72 8.63
CA GLU A 673 15.89 32.45 8.30
C GLU A 673 15.94 33.93 8.62
N ALA A 674 16.62 34.29 9.73
CA ALA A 674 16.84 35.68 10.09
C ALA A 674 17.85 36.39 9.17
N ALA A 675 18.76 35.65 8.53
CA ALA A 675 19.81 36.21 7.71
C ALA A 675 19.39 36.44 6.24
N VAL A 676 18.62 35.50 5.65
CA VAL A 676 18.21 35.56 4.24
C VAL A 676 16.81 34.99 4.03
N PRO A 677 16.05 35.42 3.00
CA PRO A 677 14.78 34.78 2.65
C PRO A 677 14.97 33.28 2.43
N THR A 678 14.22 32.46 3.17
CA THR A 678 14.43 31.02 3.25
C THR A 678 13.22 30.26 2.74
N VAL A 679 13.46 29.29 1.85
CA VAL A 679 12.50 28.22 1.53
C VAL A 679 12.76 27.07 2.50
N LEU A 680 11.76 26.71 3.29
CA LEU A 680 11.79 25.63 4.25
C LEU A 680 10.97 24.45 3.73
N ALA A 681 11.63 23.35 3.38
CA ALA A 681 10.98 22.07 3.09
C ALA A 681 11.08 21.16 4.32
N ILE A 682 9.96 20.56 4.71
CA ILE A 682 9.88 19.63 5.84
C ILE A 682 9.37 18.27 5.36
N ASN A 683 10.12 17.21 5.65
CA ASN A 683 9.65 15.84 5.40
C ASN A 683 8.76 15.38 6.55
N PHE A 684 7.47 15.28 6.28
CA PHE A 684 6.48 14.85 7.26
C PHE A 684 6.35 13.33 7.27
N SER A 685 7.08 12.68 8.17
CA SER A 685 6.84 11.26 8.51
C SER A 685 5.72 11.09 9.55
N THR A 686 5.35 12.17 10.21
CA THR A 686 4.19 12.38 11.05
C THR A 686 3.86 13.87 11.06
N ALA A 687 2.79 14.27 11.74
CA ALA A 687 2.37 15.67 11.89
C ALA A 687 3.27 16.42 12.90
N TRP A 688 4.50 16.74 12.51
CA TRP A 688 5.46 17.47 13.36
C TRP A 688 4.92 18.79 13.83
N VAL A 689 5.20 19.18 15.08
CA VAL A 689 5.00 20.54 15.59
C VAL A 689 6.09 21.44 15.00
N ILE A 690 5.69 22.39 14.15
CA ILE A 690 6.60 23.22 13.33
C ILE A 690 6.63 24.70 13.71
N ASN A 691 5.92 25.08 14.76
CA ASN A 691 5.77 26.48 15.21
C ASN A 691 7.10 27.18 15.56
N ASP A 692 8.18 26.41 15.78
CA ASP A 692 9.52 26.95 16.07
C ASP A 692 10.26 27.43 14.80
N VAL A 693 9.93 26.89 13.63
CA VAL A 693 10.67 27.16 12.38
C VAL A 693 9.81 27.77 11.28
N GLU A 694 8.52 27.49 11.26
CA GLU A 694 7.60 27.93 10.20
C GLU A 694 7.53 29.48 10.08
N PRO A 695 7.43 30.27 11.17
CA PRO A 695 7.23 31.72 11.07
C PRO A 695 8.38 32.48 10.41
N GLY A 696 9.61 32.00 10.54
CA GLY A 696 10.82 32.62 9.97
C GLY A 696 10.95 32.44 8.47
N ALA A 697 10.42 31.35 7.91
CA ALA A 697 10.55 31.03 6.51
C ALA A 697 9.81 32.01 5.60
N ALA A 698 10.31 32.23 4.39
CA ALA A 698 9.64 33.01 3.34
C ALA A 698 8.69 32.16 2.49
N ALA A 699 8.97 30.89 2.37
CA ALA A 699 8.08 29.87 1.76
C ALA A 699 8.23 28.55 2.51
N VAL A 700 7.14 27.79 2.63
CA VAL A 700 7.08 26.51 3.35
C VAL A 700 6.52 25.41 2.44
N ILE A 701 7.21 24.28 2.39
CA ILE A 701 6.90 23.12 1.57
C ILE A 701 6.75 21.89 2.47
N GLY A 702 5.65 21.17 2.35
CA GLY A 702 5.47 19.83 2.89
C GLY A 702 5.93 18.77 1.90
N ALA A 703 6.82 17.90 2.33
CA ALA A 703 7.28 16.73 1.59
C ALA A 703 6.94 15.45 2.36
N PHE A 704 6.74 14.34 1.64
CA PHE A 704 6.31 13.05 2.21
C PHE A 704 7.09 11.93 1.53
N ASP A 705 8.37 11.78 1.89
CA ASP A 705 9.29 10.83 1.28
C ASP A 705 9.33 10.96 -0.26
N VAL A 706 9.74 12.13 -0.72
CA VAL A 706 9.84 12.46 -2.13
C VAL A 706 11.28 12.50 -2.61
N LYS A 707 11.50 12.25 -3.89
CA LYS A 707 12.82 12.48 -4.52
C LYS A 707 13.17 13.96 -4.50
N ALA A 708 14.43 14.27 -4.19
CA ALA A 708 14.93 15.63 -4.12
C ALA A 708 14.79 16.41 -5.46
N ASN A 709 14.83 15.71 -6.60
CA ASN A 709 14.59 16.31 -7.92
C ASN A 709 13.22 16.99 -8.01
N ALA A 710 12.18 16.37 -7.41
CA ALA A 710 10.84 16.95 -7.42
C ALA A 710 10.76 18.26 -6.61
N LEU A 711 11.53 18.35 -5.50
CA LEU A 711 11.66 19.62 -4.76
C LEU A 711 12.32 20.70 -5.60
N VAL A 712 13.45 20.37 -6.27
CA VAL A 712 14.12 21.30 -7.18
C VAL A 712 13.20 21.75 -8.31
N ASP A 713 12.42 20.84 -8.88
CA ASP A 713 11.44 21.16 -9.94
C ASP A 713 10.36 22.14 -9.43
N LEU A 714 9.89 21.99 -8.18
CA LEU A 714 8.97 22.95 -7.57
C LEU A 714 9.62 24.33 -7.37
N LEU A 715 10.85 24.38 -6.81
CA LEU A 715 11.57 25.65 -6.58
C LEU A 715 11.75 26.43 -7.91
N ARG A 716 11.89 25.72 -9.01
CA ARG A 716 12.06 26.28 -10.36
C ARG A 716 10.76 26.54 -11.10
N GLY A 717 9.59 26.26 -10.50
CA GLY A 717 8.31 26.44 -11.14
C GLY A 717 8.08 25.55 -12.37
N ARG A 718 8.75 24.37 -12.44
CA ARG A 718 8.60 23.43 -13.56
C ARG A 718 7.26 22.70 -13.55
N PHE A 719 6.50 22.82 -12.47
CA PHE A 719 5.11 22.37 -12.35
C PHE A 719 4.36 23.23 -11.32
N ALA A 720 3.04 23.29 -11.42
CA ALA A 720 2.19 23.93 -10.41
C ALA A 720 2.00 23.00 -9.20
N PRO A 721 2.04 23.50 -7.95
CA PRO A 721 1.82 22.70 -6.78
C PRO A 721 0.38 22.16 -6.75
N LYS A 722 0.22 20.87 -6.49
CA LYS A 722 -1.10 20.21 -6.45
C LYS A 722 -1.35 19.48 -5.14
N GLY A 723 -0.29 19.13 -4.39
CA GLY A 723 -0.37 18.32 -3.21
C GLY A 723 -1.29 18.91 -2.14
N ARG A 724 -1.85 18.03 -1.31
CA ARG A 724 -2.71 18.37 -0.17
C ARG A 724 -2.21 17.66 1.07
N LEU A 725 -2.25 18.32 2.23
CA LEU A 725 -1.87 17.72 3.51
C LEU A 725 -2.75 16.49 3.77
N PRO A 726 -2.15 15.31 3.97
CA PRO A 726 -2.90 14.09 4.29
C PRO A 726 -3.25 14.01 5.78
N MET A 727 -2.83 15.00 6.58
CA MET A 727 -3.08 15.12 8.01
C MET A 727 -2.99 16.58 8.44
N SER A 728 -3.69 16.94 9.51
CA SER A 728 -3.62 18.25 10.16
C SER A 728 -2.29 18.40 10.90
N ILE A 729 -1.67 19.56 10.82
CA ILE A 729 -0.43 19.89 11.54
C ILE A 729 -0.80 20.51 12.89
N PRO A 730 -0.42 19.94 14.03
CA PRO A 730 -0.83 20.45 15.34
C PRO A 730 -0.20 21.81 15.67
N ALA A 731 -0.97 22.65 16.36
CA ALA A 731 -0.54 23.99 16.73
C ALA A 731 0.62 23.98 17.75
N SER A 732 0.68 22.97 18.60
CA SER A 732 1.69 22.84 19.66
C SER A 732 1.74 21.43 20.23
N GLN A 733 2.74 21.14 21.05
CA GLN A 733 2.78 19.89 21.82
C GLN A 733 1.59 19.76 22.77
N ALA A 734 1.13 20.86 23.36
CA ALA A 734 -0.05 20.83 24.23
C ALA A 734 -1.33 20.42 23.45
N ALA A 735 -1.46 20.83 22.19
CA ALA A 735 -2.54 20.36 21.33
C ALA A 735 -2.45 18.84 21.06
N VAL A 736 -1.23 18.33 20.82
CA VAL A 736 -0.97 16.89 20.70
C VAL A 736 -1.30 16.12 21.97
N ASP A 737 -0.93 16.68 23.12
CA ASP A 737 -1.18 16.02 24.42
C ASP A 737 -2.67 15.99 24.80
N ALA A 738 -3.45 16.94 24.27
CA ALA A 738 -4.91 17.02 24.47
C ALA A 738 -5.71 16.23 23.39
N ASN A 739 -5.06 15.79 22.32
CA ASN A 739 -5.68 15.10 21.19
C ASN A 739 -6.33 13.78 21.61
N ALA A 740 -7.52 13.51 21.05
CA ALA A 740 -8.14 12.20 21.11
C ALA A 740 -7.52 11.30 20.05
N SER A 741 -6.81 10.25 20.49
CA SER A 741 -6.00 9.38 19.60
C SER A 741 -6.80 8.59 18.56
N ASP A 742 -8.13 8.59 18.64
CA ASP A 742 -9.04 7.76 17.84
C ASP A 742 -9.82 8.52 16.76
N ILE A 743 -9.70 9.85 16.71
CA ILE A 743 -10.37 10.68 15.71
C ILE A 743 -9.36 11.55 14.93
N PRO A 744 -9.67 11.93 13.67
CA PRO A 744 -8.85 12.88 12.91
C PRO A 744 -8.70 14.22 13.63
N GLY A 745 -7.50 14.84 13.54
CA GLY A 745 -7.21 16.11 14.19
C GLY A 745 -8.13 17.27 13.77
N TYR A 746 -8.66 17.25 12.54
CA TYR A 746 -9.64 18.25 12.10
C TYR A 746 -11.04 18.10 12.71
N LEU A 747 -11.28 17.04 13.48
CA LEU A 747 -12.53 16.79 14.20
C LEU A 747 -12.41 17.13 15.70
N GLU A 748 -11.23 17.56 16.16
CA GLU A 748 -11.05 17.96 17.53
C GLU A 748 -11.95 19.13 17.92
N SER A 749 -12.42 19.13 19.15
CA SER A 749 -13.35 20.14 19.68
C SER A 749 -12.68 21.48 20.02
N PHE A 750 -11.36 21.60 19.83
CA PHE A 750 -10.55 22.78 20.11
C PHE A 750 -9.69 23.15 18.91
N ASP A 751 -8.99 24.30 18.95
CA ASP A 751 -8.07 24.74 17.89
C ASP A 751 -6.80 23.86 17.85
N TYR A 752 -6.96 22.67 17.29
CA TYR A 752 -5.89 21.67 17.17
C TYR A 752 -4.83 22.08 16.15
N SER A 753 -5.26 22.58 14.99
CA SER A 753 -4.39 22.78 13.84
C SER A 753 -3.61 24.09 13.91
N TYR A 754 -2.34 24.05 13.48
CA TYR A 754 -1.45 25.19 13.41
C TYR A 754 -1.99 26.26 12.43
N LYS A 755 -1.99 27.51 12.87
CA LYS A 755 -2.36 28.67 12.09
C LYS A 755 -1.13 29.55 11.86
N ASN A 756 -0.78 29.78 10.59
CA ASN A 756 0.40 30.54 10.22
C ASN A 756 0.19 32.05 10.28
N SER A 757 1.25 32.84 10.06
CA SER A 757 1.22 34.30 10.06
C SER A 757 0.38 34.92 8.93
N ALA A 758 0.13 34.17 7.85
CA ALA A 758 -0.76 34.58 6.77
C ALA A 758 -2.23 34.23 7.03
N ASN A 759 -2.54 33.71 8.21
CA ASN A 759 -3.87 33.32 8.65
C ASN A 759 -4.42 32.04 7.98
N ASP A 760 -3.57 31.26 7.28
CA ASP A 760 -3.92 29.94 6.79
C ASP A 760 -3.84 28.91 7.92
N THR A 761 -4.77 27.97 7.99
CA THR A 761 -4.76 26.86 8.93
C THR A 761 -4.27 25.60 8.23
N TYR A 762 -3.24 24.93 8.76
CA TYR A 762 -2.67 23.72 8.19
C TYR A 762 -3.47 22.48 8.59
N ILE A 763 -4.70 22.45 8.14
CA ILE A 763 -5.67 21.36 8.35
C ILE A 763 -5.55 20.31 7.24
N PHE A 764 -6.02 19.10 7.48
CA PHE A 764 -6.21 18.06 6.45
C PHE A 764 -6.81 18.64 5.15
N GLY A 765 -6.24 18.27 4.03
CA GLY A 765 -6.66 18.76 2.71
C GLY A 765 -6.11 20.14 2.32
N PHE A 766 -5.41 20.83 3.23
CA PHE A 766 -4.80 22.12 2.91
C PHE A 766 -3.64 21.99 1.91
N GLY A 767 -3.50 22.99 1.04
CA GLY A 767 -2.37 23.15 0.11
C GLY A 767 -2.70 24.24 -0.93
N LYS A 768 -1.71 25.07 -1.25
CA LYS A 768 -1.85 26.10 -2.27
C LYS A 768 -1.70 25.48 -3.67
N SER A 769 -2.51 25.91 -4.63
CA SER A 769 -2.49 25.43 -6.03
C SER A 769 -1.72 26.36 -6.97
N ALA A 770 -1.20 27.46 -6.45
CA ALA A 770 -0.37 28.43 -7.17
C ALA A 770 0.73 28.96 -6.26
N PHE A 771 1.81 29.46 -6.87
CA PHE A 771 2.93 30.10 -6.17
C PHE A 771 2.54 31.45 -5.56
#